data_37764f92824aa9aa0d3a629d3f299814
#
_entry.id   37764f92824aa9aa0d3a629d3f299814
#
_cell.length_a   1.000
_cell.length_b   1.000
_cell.length_c   1.000
_cell.angle_alpha   90.00
_cell.angle_beta   90.00
_cell.angle_gamma   90.00
#
_symmetry.space_group_name_H-M   'P 1'
#
loop_
_entity.id
_entity.type
_entity.pdbx_description
1 polymer ?
#
loop_
_entity_poly.entity_id
_entity_poly.type
_entity_poly.pdbx_seq_one_letter_code
_entity_poly.pdbx_strand_id
1 'polypeptide(L)'
;KSNPENAGLLSLRKADGSTNGWLTRGVNNGAEEGRWGARIWKNLSEGWYWEVSFSTKGFSNITISNGFGHSYNTYAVMRAEYSVDGTNFTKLGTYNIPTRGWVDGEFTLPAEANNQPRVWVRWKGDTKELVGNSSDYDGLSIGDIFVMGESEQANDQVAPALVGSNPENNATGASATGSIVLTFNERIKAGAGNATLNGEEIAPTVNGKTAVFPYTGLDYNTAYTFTLPAGVITDRSGNAYEGVTLQFTTMERTQPFARLYDAIVAADGSGDYLTVQDAIDAAPAGRAIPWLIFIKNGEYKGHVDVPKNKPYLHFIGQERDKVIITDDKLCGGDNALHVSVGATVVVNANDCYFDNLTLENSWGHDKQAGPQALALNTTGDRTVFKNVAMLSYQDTWITPSTSNYRAYVKDCFIEGAVDFIYNSGNIYIDNTTLYINRKSGGYIVAPSHGADVEWGYVFMNCRITAPGVPSETDVWLGRPWHNSPKTVFINTIAEVTIPAKGWYPTMGGLPVLWADYNTMDENGNPVDLSQREDTYYYIENKGTADEKKVYGKAKNYLTAEEAAQYTVKNVLGGKDNWQPAIITESCAAPVATLNSDKSTISWEAVPYAICYVIVKNGSDVQFTTDTKIVAEAGATYMVYAANEQGGLSAGCNPDATGIQPIISSDAQVVAIYSVNGIQ
;
A
#
# COMPACT_ATOMS: atom_id res chain seq x y z
N LYS A 1 -10.63 1.99 -18.74
CA LYS A 1 -9.58 2.75 -18.05
C LYS A 1 -8.64 3.32 -19.07
N SER A 2 -8.47 4.62 -19.05
CA SER A 2 -7.79 5.35 -20.10
C SER A 2 -6.28 5.25 -19.94
N ASN A 3 -5.61 4.66 -20.92
CA ASN A 3 -4.27 5.14 -21.26
C ASN A 3 -4.38 6.64 -21.53
N PRO A 4 -3.58 7.56 -20.94
CA PRO A 4 -3.71 9.01 -21.14
C PRO A 4 -3.53 9.45 -22.59
N GLU A 5 -2.74 8.74 -23.39
CA GLU A 5 -2.72 8.93 -24.83
C GLU A 5 -4.08 8.58 -25.47
N ASN A 6 -4.91 7.79 -24.77
CA ASN A 6 -6.19 7.28 -25.18
C ASN A 6 -7.35 7.76 -24.29
N ALA A 7 -7.10 8.67 -23.34
CA ALA A 7 -8.13 9.18 -22.47
C ALA A 7 -9.26 9.80 -23.30
N GLY A 8 -10.38 9.10 -23.30
CA GLY A 8 -11.60 9.61 -23.93
C GLY A 8 -12.12 10.78 -23.13
N LEU A 9 -12.13 11.96 -23.71
CA LEU A 9 -12.76 13.13 -23.12
C LEU A 9 -14.23 13.16 -23.54
N LEU A 10 -15.14 12.82 -22.62
CA LEU A 10 -16.57 13.04 -22.84
C LEU A 10 -16.88 14.54 -22.77
N SER A 11 -17.40 15.11 -23.82
CA SER A 11 -17.81 16.50 -23.89
C SER A 11 -19.26 16.64 -24.32
N LEU A 12 -19.95 17.65 -23.78
CA LEU A 12 -21.24 18.09 -24.25
C LEU A 12 -21.01 19.21 -25.26
N ARG A 13 -21.49 19.02 -26.49
CA ARG A 13 -21.36 19.94 -27.60
C ARG A 13 -22.70 20.57 -27.96
N LYS A 14 -22.66 21.84 -28.33
CA LYS A 14 -23.81 22.53 -28.99
C LYS A 14 -23.93 22.13 -30.45
N ALA A 15 -25.04 22.50 -31.07
CA ALA A 15 -25.29 22.22 -32.50
C ALA A 15 -24.21 22.77 -33.43
N ASP A 16 -23.56 23.88 -33.06
CA ASP A 16 -22.48 24.53 -33.80
C ASP A 16 -21.09 23.88 -33.53
N GLY A 17 -21.04 22.83 -32.71
CA GLY A 17 -19.81 22.12 -32.35
C GLY A 17 -19.02 22.77 -31.21
N SER A 18 -19.42 23.95 -30.72
CA SER A 18 -18.75 24.56 -29.55
C SER A 18 -19.02 23.76 -28.27
N THR A 19 -18.03 23.74 -27.39
CA THR A 19 -18.12 23.00 -26.11
C THR A 19 -18.97 23.77 -25.11
N ASN A 20 -19.91 23.10 -24.45
CA ASN A 20 -20.51 23.64 -23.24
C ASN A 20 -19.60 23.24 -22.05
N GLY A 21 -19.09 24.22 -21.32
CA GLY A 21 -18.12 24.02 -20.23
C GLY A 21 -18.66 23.29 -19.00
N TRP A 22 -19.91 22.80 -19.00
CA TRP A 22 -20.54 22.16 -17.86
C TRP A 22 -21.20 20.84 -18.26
N LEU A 23 -20.59 19.73 -17.84
CA LEU A 23 -21.26 18.45 -17.76
C LEU A 23 -22.00 18.39 -16.41
N THR A 24 -23.32 18.40 -16.45
CA THR A 24 -24.12 18.25 -15.23
C THR A 24 -24.23 16.76 -14.90
N ARG A 25 -23.79 16.37 -13.72
CA ARG A 25 -24.00 15.02 -13.20
C ARG A 25 -25.45 14.83 -12.81
N GLY A 26 -26.10 13.80 -13.27
CA GLY A 26 -27.49 13.53 -12.98
C GLY A 26 -27.75 12.09 -12.51
N VAL A 27 -28.58 11.95 -11.49
CA VAL A 27 -29.17 10.67 -11.09
C VAL A 27 -30.53 10.54 -11.73
N ASN A 28 -30.86 9.39 -12.30
CA ASN A 28 -32.21 9.10 -12.72
C ASN A 28 -33.04 8.59 -11.54
N ASN A 29 -33.99 9.41 -11.06
CA ASN A 29 -34.98 8.96 -10.07
C ASN A 29 -35.80 7.79 -10.62
N GLY A 30 -35.61 6.60 -10.08
CA GLY A 30 -36.33 5.38 -10.44
C GLY A 30 -35.60 4.43 -11.41
N ALA A 31 -34.35 4.72 -11.76
CA ALA A 31 -33.42 3.77 -12.38
C ALA A 31 -32.60 3.04 -11.32
N GLU A 32 -31.90 1.99 -11.72
CA GLU A 32 -31.05 1.17 -10.84
C GLU A 32 -30.22 2.01 -9.87
N GLU A 33 -30.26 1.64 -8.60
CA GLU A 33 -29.55 2.31 -7.51
C GLU A 33 -28.04 2.34 -7.82
N GLY A 34 -27.45 3.53 -7.78
CA GLY A 34 -26.00 3.70 -7.97
C GLY A 34 -25.53 3.98 -9.42
N ARG A 35 -26.40 3.97 -10.41
CA ARG A 35 -26.03 4.26 -11.80
C ARG A 35 -26.11 5.76 -12.11
N TRP A 36 -25.01 6.34 -12.61
CA TRP A 36 -24.85 7.76 -12.86
C TRP A 36 -24.47 8.06 -14.31
N GLY A 37 -24.87 9.22 -14.82
CA GLY A 37 -24.50 9.64 -16.17
C GLY A 37 -24.37 11.15 -16.33
N ALA A 38 -23.74 11.55 -17.43
CA ALA A 38 -23.68 12.94 -17.89
C ALA A 38 -25.02 13.36 -18.46
N ARG A 39 -25.68 14.35 -17.85
CA ARG A 39 -27.05 14.75 -18.15
C ARG A 39 -27.13 15.87 -19.18
N ILE A 40 -28.11 15.78 -20.10
CA ILE A 40 -28.50 16.84 -21.00
C ILE A 40 -29.91 17.32 -20.64
N TRP A 41 -30.10 18.64 -20.67
CA TRP A 41 -31.36 19.29 -20.41
C TRP A 41 -31.87 19.92 -21.71
N LYS A 42 -33.17 19.91 -21.98
CA LYS A 42 -33.89 20.62 -23.06
C LYS A 42 -33.19 20.81 -24.45
N ASN A 43 -31.88 20.74 -24.48
CA ASN A 43 -31.07 21.16 -25.62
C ASN A 43 -30.87 20.06 -26.67
N LEU A 44 -31.38 18.84 -26.43
CA LEU A 44 -31.28 17.74 -27.40
C LEU A 44 -32.08 18.07 -28.69
N SER A 45 -33.25 18.69 -28.53
CA SER A 45 -34.05 19.19 -29.66
C SER A 45 -33.40 20.36 -30.41
N GLU A 46 -32.46 21.07 -29.75
CA GLU A 46 -31.64 22.13 -30.33
C GLU A 46 -30.41 21.62 -31.07
N GLY A 47 -30.24 20.28 -31.13
CA GLY A 47 -29.14 19.64 -31.83
C GLY A 47 -27.87 19.46 -31.00
N TRP A 48 -27.96 19.62 -29.68
CA TRP A 48 -26.85 19.32 -28.79
C TRP A 48 -26.55 17.83 -28.79
N TYR A 49 -25.28 17.45 -28.49
CA TYR A 49 -24.83 16.05 -28.49
C TYR A 49 -23.70 15.81 -27.53
N TRP A 50 -23.59 14.56 -27.08
CA TRP A 50 -22.40 14.10 -26.42
C TRP A 50 -21.35 13.61 -27.41
N GLU A 51 -20.08 13.85 -27.13
CA GLU A 51 -18.97 13.41 -27.94
C GLU A 51 -17.86 12.89 -27.10
N VAL A 52 -17.29 11.77 -27.49
CA VAL A 52 -16.05 11.21 -26.92
C VAL A 52 -15.03 11.07 -28.04
N SER A 53 -13.77 11.34 -27.74
CA SER A 53 -12.67 11.05 -28.67
C SER A 53 -11.57 10.26 -27.94
N PHE A 54 -11.00 9.30 -28.63
CA PHE A 54 -9.99 8.39 -28.10
C PHE A 54 -9.06 7.93 -29.22
N SER A 55 -7.89 7.36 -28.87
CA SER A 55 -6.98 6.73 -29.84
C SER A 55 -7.30 5.22 -29.93
N THR A 56 -7.25 4.68 -31.14
CA THR A 56 -7.30 3.25 -31.39
C THR A 56 -5.96 2.72 -31.93
N LYS A 57 -4.88 3.50 -31.78
CA LYS A 57 -3.56 3.14 -32.27
C LYS A 57 -3.08 1.83 -31.64
N GLY A 58 -2.74 0.85 -32.47
CA GLY A 58 -2.37 -0.50 -32.05
C GLY A 58 -3.54 -1.42 -31.70
N PHE A 59 -4.79 -1.01 -32.03
CA PHE A 59 -5.99 -1.83 -31.77
C PHE A 59 -6.86 -1.97 -33.03
N SER A 60 -7.49 -3.14 -33.14
CA SER A 60 -8.50 -3.47 -34.14
C SER A 60 -9.81 -3.95 -33.48
N ASN A 61 -10.82 -4.24 -34.28
CA ASN A 61 -12.13 -4.74 -33.81
C ASN A 61 -12.70 -3.89 -32.66
N ILE A 62 -12.69 -2.57 -32.86
CA ILE A 62 -13.07 -1.63 -31.83
C ILE A 62 -14.57 -1.70 -31.57
N THR A 63 -14.97 -1.89 -30.33
CA THR A 63 -16.35 -1.77 -29.88
C THR A 63 -16.50 -0.59 -28.93
N ILE A 64 -17.66 0.05 -28.98
CA ILE A 64 -18.04 1.09 -28.03
C ILE A 64 -19.43 0.77 -27.47
N SER A 65 -19.51 0.71 -26.15
CA SER A 65 -20.77 0.53 -25.42
C SER A 65 -21.07 1.71 -24.53
N ASN A 66 -22.34 1.94 -24.28
CA ASN A 66 -22.80 2.98 -23.35
C ASN A 66 -24.20 2.66 -22.82
N GLY A 67 -24.54 3.25 -21.67
CA GLY A 67 -25.90 3.27 -21.15
C GLY A 67 -26.57 4.62 -21.37
N PHE A 68 -27.87 4.62 -21.74
CA PHE A 68 -28.72 5.79 -21.67
C PHE A 68 -29.76 5.63 -20.58
N GLY A 69 -29.83 6.60 -19.68
CA GLY A 69 -30.81 6.66 -18.62
C GLY A 69 -31.84 7.76 -18.86
N HIS A 70 -33.12 7.47 -18.60
CA HIS A 70 -34.20 8.41 -18.70
C HIS A 70 -35.07 8.44 -17.45
N SER A 71 -35.42 9.65 -16.98
CA SER A 71 -36.16 9.81 -15.70
C SER A 71 -37.66 10.08 -15.89
N TYR A 72 -38.13 10.34 -17.13
CA TYR A 72 -39.51 10.69 -17.44
C TYR A 72 -40.19 9.73 -18.42
N ASN A 73 -41.53 9.86 -18.60
CA ASN A 73 -42.38 9.02 -19.45
C ASN A 73 -42.29 9.40 -20.91
N THR A 74 -41.16 9.81 -21.45
CA THR A 74 -40.97 10.19 -22.83
C THR A 74 -40.07 9.18 -23.54
N TYR A 75 -40.37 8.93 -24.78
CA TYR A 75 -39.59 8.08 -25.66
C TYR A 75 -38.54 8.92 -26.39
N ALA A 76 -37.31 8.44 -26.48
CA ALA A 76 -36.26 9.11 -27.22
C ALA A 76 -35.54 8.14 -28.16
N VAL A 77 -35.18 8.58 -29.33
CA VAL A 77 -34.30 7.88 -30.25
C VAL A 77 -32.98 8.63 -30.32
N MET A 78 -31.91 7.95 -29.96
CA MET A 78 -30.56 8.48 -30.06
C MET A 78 -29.84 7.85 -31.23
N ARG A 79 -29.12 8.65 -31.99
CA ARG A 79 -28.28 8.23 -33.10
C ARG A 79 -26.81 8.29 -32.69
N ALA A 80 -26.10 7.19 -32.81
CA ALA A 80 -24.65 7.13 -32.69
C ALA A 80 -23.98 7.32 -34.04
N GLU A 81 -22.93 8.13 -34.07
CA GLU A 81 -22.11 8.42 -35.26
C GLU A 81 -20.64 8.39 -34.88
N TYR A 82 -19.78 7.99 -35.81
CA TYR A 82 -18.31 8.00 -35.61
C TYR A 82 -17.61 8.79 -36.71
N SER A 83 -16.38 9.21 -36.43
CA SER A 83 -15.50 9.88 -37.39
C SER A 83 -14.05 9.53 -37.12
N VAL A 84 -13.21 9.45 -38.15
CA VAL A 84 -11.75 9.30 -38.05
C VAL A 84 -11.00 10.59 -38.35
N ASP A 85 -11.69 11.63 -38.80
CA ASP A 85 -11.13 12.94 -39.13
C ASP A 85 -11.68 14.09 -38.26
N GLY A 86 -12.68 13.79 -37.41
CA GLY A 86 -13.35 14.76 -36.55
C GLY A 86 -14.31 15.70 -37.25
N THR A 87 -14.50 15.56 -38.57
CA THR A 87 -15.30 16.44 -39.42
C THR A 87 -16.45 15.69 -40.09
N ASN A 88 -16.13 14.58 -40.72
CA ASN A 88 -17.11 13.76 -41.45
C ASN A 88 -17.59 12.63 -40.56
N PHE A 89 -18.86 12.64 -40.20
CA PHE A 89 -19.45 11.66 -39.30
C PHE A 89 -20.36 10.69 -40.05
N THR A 90 -20.15 9.41 -39.83
CA THR A 90 -20.94 8.31 -40.40
C THR A 90 -21.80 7.69 -39.30
N LYS A 91 -23.06 7.39 -39.61
CA LYS A 91 -24.01 6.77 -38.69
C LYS A 91 -23.58 5.32 -38.37
N LEU A 92 -23.51 4.98 -37.09
CA LEU A 92 -23.34 3.60 -36.59
C LEU A 92 -24.68 2.91 -36.42
N GLY A 93 -25.63 3.58 -35.78
CA GLY A 93 -26.95 3.03 -35.51
C GLY A 93 -27.81 3.95 -34.66
N THR A 94 -28.92 3.41 -34.17
CA THR A 94 -29.84 4.12 -33.28
C THR A 94 -30.17 3.30 -32.05
N TYR A 95 -30.40 4.01 -30.94
CA TYR A 95 -30.94 3.48 -29.68
C TYR A 95 -32.38 3.96 -29.52
N ASN A 96 -33.28 3.04 -29.22
CA ASN A 96 -34.61 3.36 -28.75
C ASN A 96 -34.62 3.37 -27.23
N ILE A 97 -34.72 4.54 -26.62
CA ILE A 97 -34.67 4.71 -25.18
C ILE A 97 -36.12 4.67 -24.67
N PRO A 98 -36.55 3.61 -23.99
CA PRO A 98 -37.87 3.47 -23.45
C PRO A 98 -38.12 4.47 -22.30
N THR A 99 -39.36 4.59 -21.89
CA THR A 99 -39.76 5.40 -20.76
C THR A 99 -39.21 4.80 -19.44
N ARG A 100 -38.54 5.63 -18.64
CA ARG A 100 -37.94 5.33 -17.35
C ARG A 100 -37.00 4.11 -17.33
N GLY A 101 -35.81 4.31 -16.84
CA GLY A 101 -34.79 3.27 -16.66
C GLY A 101 -33.55 3.50 -17.51
N TRP A 102 -32.71 2.48 -17.55
CA TRP A 102 -31.51 2.47 -18.36
C TRP A 102 -31.64 1.47 -19.51
N VAL A 103 -31.06 1.82 -20.65
CA VAL A 103 -30.86 0.91 -21.76
C VAL A 103 -29.40 0.94 -22.17
N ASP A 104 -28.81 -0.23 -22.29
CA ASP A 104 -27.45 -0.41 -22.74
C ASP A 104 -27.43 -0.74 -24.24
N GLY A 105 -26.38 -0.28 -24.89
CA GLY A 105 -26.16 -0.60 -26.28
C GLY A 105 -24.67 -0.64 -26.61
N GLU A 106 -24.35 -1.37 -27.66
CA GLU A 106 -22.99 -1.53 -28.15
C GLU A 106 -22.95 -1.43 -29.66
N PHE A 107 -21.89 -0.81 -30.19
CA PHE A 107 -21.59 -0.78 -31.61
C PHE A 107 -20.17 -1.22 -31.87
N THR A 108 -19.96 -2.05 -32.90
CA THR A 108 -18.65 -2.29 -33.47
C THR A 108 -18.34 -1.17 -34.45
N LEU A 109 -17.22 -0.49 -34.27
CA LEU A 109 -16.77 0.52 -35.23
C LEU A 109 -16.25 -0.15 -36.49
N PRO A 110 -16.47 0.45 -37.68
CA PRO A 110 -15.94 -0.04 -38.93
C PRO A 110 -14.41 -0.09 -38.96
N ALA A 111 -13.85 -0.91 -39.86
CA ALA A 111 -12.40 -1.21 -39.91
C ALA A 111 -11.51 0.05 -40.08
N GLU A 112 -12.02 1.11 -40.71
CA GLU A 112 -11.30 2.39 -40.82
C GLU A 112 -11.06 3.09 -39.49
N ALA A 113 -11.78 2.72 -38.42
CA ALA A 113 -11.52 3.19 -37.06
C ALA A 113 -10.37 2.43 -36.36
N ASN A 114 -9.86 1.36 -36.97
CA ASN A 114 -8.72 0.61 -36.42
C ASN A 114 -7.42 1.39 -36.57
N ASN A 115 -6.53 1.25 -35.60
CA ASN A 115 -5.16 1.80 -35.60
C ASN A 115 -5.09 3.31 -35.92
N GLN A 116 -6.08 4.09 -35.47
CA GLN A 116 -6.15 5.53 -35.72
C GLN A 116 -5.56 6.32 -34.53
N PRO A 117 -4.85 7.44 -34.81
CA PRO A 117 -4.38 8.32 -33.74
C PRO A 117 -5.52 8.94 -32.96
N ARG A 118 -6.66 9.12 -33.59
CA ARG A 118 -7.88 9.60 -32.93
C ARG A 118 -9.14 9.18 -33.70
N VAL A 119 -10.16 8.77 -32.94
CA VAL A 119 -11.50 8.46 -33.39
C VAL A 119 -12.46 9.27 -32.53
N TRP A 120 -13.53 9.79 -33.13
CA TRP A 120 -14.62 10.50 -32.45
C TRP A 120 -15.87 9.65 -32.53
N VAL A 121 -16.62 9.58 -31.43
CA VAL A 121 -17.97 9.03 -31.40
C VAL A 121 -18.89 10.05 -30.75
N ARG A 122 -20.06 10.30 -31.40
CA ARG A 122 -21.05 11.22 -30.87
C ARG A 122 -22.43 10.61 -30.84
N TRP A 123 -23.21 11.03 -29.88
CA TRP A 123 -24.60 10.64 -29.71
C TRP A 123 -25.49 11.86 -29.80
N LYS A 124 -26.38 11.85 -30.78
CA LYS A 124 -27.32 12.94 -31.10
C LYS A 124 -28.75 12.44 -31.00
N GLY A 125 -29.67 13.31 -30.63
CA GLY A 125 -31.10 13.05 -30.80
C GLY A 125 -31.47 12.89 -32.28
N ASP A 126 -32.24 11.88 -32.63
CA ASP A 126 -32.83 11.80 -33.94
C ASP A 126 -34.11 12.65 -33.94
N THR A 127 -34.02 13.89 -34.45
CA THR A 127 -35.03 14.95 -34.33
C THR A 127 -36.36 14.63 -35.00
N LYS A 128 -36.47 13.57 -35.79
CA LYS A 128 -37.71 13.16 -36.45
C LYS A 128 -38.64 12.30 -35.61
N GLU A 129 -38.15 11.80 -34.48
CA GLU A 129 -38.88 10.83 -33.66
C GLU A 129 -38.92 11.18 -32.16
N LEU A 130 -38.72 12.46 -31.81
CA LEU A 130 -38.92 12.92 -30.44
C LEU A 130 -40.42 13.10 -30.19
N VAL A 131 -41.03 12.15 -29.48
CA VAL A 131 -42.45 12.20 -29.14
C VAL A 131 -42.61 12.65 -27.69
N GLY A 132 -43.06 13.87 -27.47
CA GLY A 132 -43.35 14.42 -26.15
C GLY A 132 -43.36 15.94 -26.10
N ASN A 133 -43.98 16.52 -25.08
CA ASN A 133 -44.03 17.97 -24.87
C ASN A 133 -42.63 18.52 -24.56
N SER A 134 -42.30 19.68 -25.09
CA SER A 134 -40.98 20.33 -24.99
C SER A 134 -40.50 20.64 -23.56
N SER A 135 -41.37 20.48 -22.56
CA SER A 135 -41.01 20.61 -21.12
C SER A 135 -40.49 19.34 -20.50
N ASP A 136 -40.56 18.17 -21.15
CA ASP A 136 -40.36 16.87 -20.56
C ASP A 136 -39.02 16.19 -20.93
N TYR A 137 -38.13 16.89 -21.62
CA TYR A 137 -36.80 16.41 -22.01
C TYR A 137 -35.76 16.48 -20.88
N ASP A 138 -36.20 16.84 -19.70
CA ASP A 138 -35.35 16.97 -18.53
C ASP A 138 -34.95 15.59 -18.00
N GLY A 139 -33.75 15.11 -18.36
CA GLY A 139 -33.18 13.98 -17.68
C GLY A 139 -32.75 12.81 -18.53
N LEU A 140 -32.42 13.02 -19.78
CA LEU A 140 -31.64 12.02 -20.51
C LEU A 140 -30.18 12.11 -20.08
N SER A 141 -29.62 10.97 -19.72
CA SER A 141 -28.23 10.83 -19.27
C SER A 141 -27.51 9.77 -20.10
N ILE A 142 -26.21 9.97 -20.35
CA ILE A 142 -25.31 8.96 -20.90
C ILE A 142 -24.28 8.59 -19.86
N GLY A 143 -24.05 7.30 -19.68
CA GLY A 143 -23.05 6.78 -18.73
C GLY A 143 -22.46 5.47 -19.20
N ASP A 144 -21.56 4.90 -18.41
CA ASP A 144 -20.95 3.59 -18.63
C ASP A 144 -20.38 3.45 -20.05
N ILE A 145 -19.62 4.46 -20.50
CA ILE A 145 -19.02 4.45 -21.83
C ILE A 145 -17.73 3.63 -21.75
N PHE A 146 -17.72 2.48 -22.43
CA PHE A 146 -16.56 1.62 -22.56
C PHE A 146 -16.14 1.54 -24.02
N VAL A 147 -14.84 1.67 -24.26
CA VAL A 147 -14.22 1.41 -25.56
C VAL A 147 -13.31 0.22 -25.40
N MET A 148 -13.56 -0.83 -26.15
CA MET A 148 -12.75 -2.04 -26.16
C MET A 148 -12.20 -2.26 -27.56
N GLY A 149 -11.09 -2.93 -27.67
CA GLY A 149 -10.47 -3.30 -28.94
C GLY A 149 -9.51 -4.47 -28.73
N GLU A 150 -9.33 -5.24 -29.77
CA GLU A 150 -8.29 -6.24 -29.82
C GLU A 150 -6.97 -5.55 -30.09
N SER A 151 -6.00 -5.72 -29.23
CA SER A 151 -4.66 -5.20 -29.48
C SER A 151 -4.12 -5.83 -30.77
N GLU A 152 -3.87 -5.00 -31.79
CA GLU A 152 -2.92 -5.35 -32.83
C GLU A 152 -1.54 -5.28 -32.19
N GLN A 153 -1.26 -6.22 -31.33
CA GLN A 153 0.09 -6.41 -30.87
C GLN A 153 0.93 -6.67 -32.11
N ALA A 154 1.77 -5.71 -32.46
CA ALA A 154 2.88 -5.98 -33.37
C ALA A 154 3.44 -7.30 -32.87
N ASN A 155 3.56 -8.29 -33.77
CA ASN A 155 3.92 -9.67 -33.49
C ASN A 155 5.20 -9.66 -32.65
N ASP A 156 5.02 -9.44 -31.34
CA ASP A 156 6.11 -9.36 -30.39
C ASP A 156 6.73 -10.74 -30.31
N GLN A 157 7.97 -10.84 -30.77
CA GLN A 157 8.76 -12.06 -30.81
C GLN A 157 9.89 -11.99 -29.78
N VAL A 158 9.91 -10.95 -28.94
CA VAL A 158 10.98 -10.75 -27.97
C VAL A 158 10.49 -11.26 -26.61
N ALA A 159 11.20 -12.25 -26.09
CA ALA A 159 10.91 -12.77 -24.77
C ALA A 159 11.25 -11.74 -23.67
N PRO A 160 10.57 -11.77 -22.52
CA PRO A 160 10.88 -10.89 -21.41
C PRO A 160 12.31 -11.17 -20.90
N ALA A 161 13.03 -10.10 -20.54
CA ALA A 161 14.37 -10.19 -19.99
C ALA A 161 14.37 -9.91 -18.49
N LEU A 162 15.08 -10.75 -17.72
CA LEU A 162 15.31 -10.52 -16.29
C LEU A 162 16.29 -9.35 -16.13
N VAL A 163 15.91 -8.36 -15.35
CA VAL A 163 16.71 -7.16 -15.06
C VAL A 163 17.21 -7.09 -13.63
N GLY A 164 16.62 -7.88 -12.72
CA GLY A 164 17.06 -7.96 -11.34
C GLY A 164 16.38 -9.08 -10.56
N SER A 165 17.01 -9.50 -9.48
CA SER A 165 16.47 -10.47 -8.52
C SER A 165 16.76 -10.04 -7.08
N ASN A 166 15.87 -10.38 -6.18
CA ASN A 166 16.09 -10.26 -4.75
C ASN A 166 15.62 -11.57 -4.07
N PRO A 167 16.53 -12.38 -3.45
CA PRO A 167 17.97 -12.19 -3.38
C PRO A 167 18.66 -12.13 -4.75
N GLU A 168 19.75 -11.36 -4.83
CA GLU A 168 20.62 -11.39 -6.00
C GLU A 168 21.34 -12.74 -6.14
N ASN A 169 21.80 -13.07 -7.33
CA ASN A 169 22.59 -14.28 -7.50
C ASN A 169 23.88 -14.22 -6.68
N ASN A 170 24.16 -15.27 -5.91
CA ASN A 170 25.24 -15.38 -4.92
C ASN A 170 25.13 -14.40 -3.74
N ALA A 171 23.94 -13.86 -3.47
CA ALA A 171 23.72 -13.05 -2.29
C ALA A 171 23.94 -13.86 -1.02
N THR A 172 24.42 -13.17 0.01
CA THR A 172 24.50 -13.69 1.39
C THR A 172 23.59 -12.88 2.30
N GLY A 173 23.11 -13.47 3.38
CA GLY A 173 22.26 -12.81 4.35
C GLY A 173 20.80 -12.68 3.91
N ALA A 174 20.31 -13.58 3.06
CA ALA A 174 18.89 -13.66 2.76
C ALA A 174 18.10 -14.12 3.99
N SER A 175 16.88 -13.60 4.18
CA SER A 175 15.98 -14.04 5.26
C SER A 175 15.67 -15.54 5.14
N ALA A 176 15.43 -16.20 6.28
CA ALA A 176 14.99 -17.59 6.30
C ALA A 176 13.51 -17.75 5.93
N THR A 177 12.75 -16.68 6.01
CA THR A 177 11.37 -16.56 5.53
C THR A 177 11.25 -15.30 4.69
N GLY A 178 10.70 -15.40 3.50
CA GLY A 178 10.61 -14.28 2.56
C GLY A 178 10.15 -14.70 1.18
N SER A 179 10.61 -13.99 0.17
CA SER A 179 10.28 -14.28 -1.22
C SER A 179 11.48 -14.07 -2.14
N ILE A 180 11.58 -14.89 -3.17
CA ILE A 180 12.45 -14.57 -4.30
C ILE A 180 11.62 -13.71 -5.25
N VAL A 181 12.09 -12.50 -5.52
CA VAL A 181 11.44 -11.54 -6.42
C VAL A 181 12.29 -11.41 -7.67
N LEU A 182 11.70 -11.68 -8.81
CA LEU A 182 12.32 -11.49 -10.12
C LEU A 182 11.68 -10.30 -10.80
N THR A 183 12.47 -9.32 -11.24
CA THR A 183 12.01 -8.11 -11.94
C THR A 183 12.37 -8.19 -13.42
N PHE A 184 11.41 -7.93 -14.29
CA PHE A 184 11.55 -8.02 -15.75
C PHE A 184 11.46 -6.63 -16.41
N ASN A 185 12.05 -6.49 -17.59
CA ASN A 185 12.02 -5.27 -18.40
C ASN A 185 10.60 -4.88 -18.83
N GLU A 186 9.69 -5.86 -18.94
CA GLU A 186 8.32 -5.70 -19.42
C GLU A 186 7.30 -6.44 -18.55
N ARG A 187 6.03 -6.31 -18.89
CA ARG A 187 4.94 -6.98 -18.16
C ARG A 187 4.89 -8.45 -18.52
N ILE A 188 4.80 -9.27 -17.50
CA ILE A 188 4.80 -10.71 -17.55
C ILE A 188 3.47 -11.31 -17.10
N LYS A 189 3.30 -12.59 -17.36
CA LYS A 189 2.24 -13.46 -16.81
C LYS A 189 2.80 -14.82 -16.46
N ALA A 190 2.12 -15.54 -15.58
CA ALA A 190 2.45 -16.92 -15.31
C ALA A 190 2.18 -17.78 -16.55
N GLY A 191 3.15 -18.59 -16.92
CA GLY A 191 3.06 -19.62 -17.94
C GLY A 191 2.72 -20.97 -17.32
N ALA A 192 3.26 -22.06 -17.87
CA ALA A 192 3.04 -23.41 -17.38
C ALA A 192 4.18 -23.90 -16.48
N GLY A 193 3.82 -24.56 -15.35
CA GLY A 193 4.78 -25.15 -14.43
C GLY A 193 5.14 -24.26 -13.23
N ASN A 194 6.08 -24.71 -12.42
CA ASN A 194 6.54 -24.08 -11.20
C ASN A 194 8.07 -23.90 -11.24
N ALA A 195 8.57 -22.99 -10.43
CA ALA A 195 9.98 -22.94 -10.08
C ALA A 195 10.30 -23.97 -8.99
N THR A 196 11.57 -24.16 -8.69
CA THR A 196 12.00 -24.99 -7.55
C THR A 196 13.01 -24.25 -6.67
N LEU A 197 12.93 -24.48 -5.36
CA LEU A 197 13.94 -24.09 -4.39
C LEU A 197 14.52 -25.37 -3.76
N ASN A 198 15.80 -25.65 -4.01
CA ASN A 198 16.46 -26.92 -3.65
C ASN A 198 15.66 -28.17 -4.08
N GLY A 199 14.94 -28.09 -5.19
CA GLY A 199 14.13 -29.18 -5.72
C GLY A 199 12.67 -29.20 -5.28
N GLU A 200 12.28 -28.42 -4.25
CA GLU A 200 10.89 -28.26 -3.82
C GLU A 200 10.17 -27.24 -4.71
N GLU A 201 8.96 -27.56 -5.17
CA GLU A 201 8.20 -26.71 -6.07
C GLU A 201 7.67 -25.45 -5.39
N ILE A 202 7.80 -24.31 -6.08
CA ILE A 202 7.25 -23.03 -5.67
C ILE A 202 6.51 -22.38 -6.85
N ALA A 203 5.24 -22.03 -6.64
CA ALA A 203 4.44 -21.36 -7.65
C ALA A 203 4.72 -19.84 -7.71
N PRO A 204 4.75 -19.22 -8.90
CA PRO A 204 4.88 -17.79 -9.04
C PRO A 204 3.57 -17.06 -8.72
N THR A 205 3.66 -15.93 -8.03
CA THR A 205 2.66 -14.87 -8.04
C THR A 205 3.17 -13.74 -8.93
N VAL A 206 2.42 -13.39 -9.97
CA VAL A 206 2.85 -12.35 -10.92
C VAL A 206 2.13 -11.05 -10.62
N ASN A 207 2.91 -9.97 -10.48
CA ASN A 207 2.43 -8.62 -10.25
C ASN A 207 3.11 -7.65 -11.24
N GLY A 208 2.45 -7.39 -12.36
CA GLY A 208 2.96 -6.51 -13.40
C GLY A 208 4.26 -6.98 -14.04
N LYS A 209 5.37 -6.38 -13.63
CA LYS A 209 6.72 -6.71 -14.11
C LYS A 209 7.49 -7.61 -13.15
N THR A 210 6.88 -8.06 -12.07
CA THR A 210 7.54 -8.90 -11.06
C THR A 210 6.91 -10.27 -10.96
N ALA A 211 7.74 -11.30 -10.75
CA ALA A 211 7.33 -12.62 -10.32
C ALA A 211 7.86 -12.87 -8.91
N VAL A 212 6.97 -13.25 -7.99
CA VAL A 212 7.25 -13.44 -6.57
C VAL A 212 7.07 -14.91 -6.22
N PHE A 213 8.07 -15.49 -5.55
CA PHE A 213 8.11 -16.89 -5.13
C PHE A 213 8.33 -16.94 -3.62
N PRO A 214 7.26 -17.05 -2.80
CA PRO A 214 7.37 -17.04 -1.35
C PRO A 214 8.00 -18.32 -0.82
N TYR A 215 8.79 -18.20 0.24
CA TYR A 215 9.36 -19.33 0.95
C TYR A 215 9.38 -19.08 2.46
N THR A 216 9.35 -20.15 3.23
CA THR A 216 9.40 -20.08 4.70
C THR A 216 10.26 -21.20 5.27
N GLY A 217 10.83 -20.98 6.45
CA GLY A 217 11.47 -22.02 7.26
C GLY A 217 12.75 -22.58 6.65
N LEU A 218 13.48 -21.77 5.88
CA LEU A 218 14.80 -22.16 5.42
C LEU A 218 15.79 -22.20 6.60
N ASP A 219 16.77 -23.11 6.53
CA ASP A 219 17.85 -23.16 7.49
C ASP A 219 18.76 -21.94 7.37
N TYR A 220 19.22 -21.40 8.51
CA TYR A 220 20.16 -20.29 8.54
C TYR A 220 21.56 -20.72 8.08
N ASN A 221 22.36 -19.78 7.61
CA ASN A 221 23.74 -19.99 7.11
C ASN A 221 23.84 -21.14 6.08
N THR A 222 22.80 -21.33 5.28
CA THR A 222 22.66 -22.44 4.34
C THR A 222 22.50 -21.92 2.92
N ALA A 223 23.21 -22.54 1.99
CA ALA A 223 23.12 -22.22 0.58
C ALA A 223 21.89 -22.87 -0.08
N TYR A 224 21.14 -22.08 -0.84
CA TYR A 224 19.96 -22.52 -1.58
C TYR A 224 20.12 -22.24 -3.05
N THR A 225 19.55 -23.11 -3.86
CA THR A 225 19.50 -22.98 -5.33
C THR A 225 18.05 -22.84 -5.75
N PHE A 226 17.72 -21.69 -6.32
CA PHE A 226 16.44 -21.46 -6.97
C PHE A 226 16.57 -21.70 -8.47
N THR A 227 15.66 -22.45 -9.06
CA THR A 227 15.62 -22.71 -10.51
C THR A 227 14.25 -22.38 -11.05
N LEU A 228 14.20 -21.45 -11.99
CA LEU A 228 13.02 -21.11 -12.78
C LEU A 228 13.20 -21.72 -14.18
N PRO A 229 12.44 -22.77 -14.54
CA PRO A 229 12.50 -23.36 -15.88
C PRO A 229 12.00 -22.39 -16.97
N ALA A 230 12.42 -22.61 -18.19
CA ALA A 230 11.91 -21.88 -19.34
C ALA A 230 10.39 -22.04 -19.47
N GLY A 231 9.69 -20.96 -19.78
CA GLY A 231 8.24 -20.96 -20.02
C GLY A 231 7.36 -20.89 -18.77
N VAL A 232 7.90 -20.97 -17.55
CA VAL A 232 7.13 -20.70 -16.32
C VAL A 232 6.69 -19.23 -16.25
N ILE A 233 7.46 -18.34 -16.84
CA ILE A 233 7.11 -16.93 -17.05
C ILE A 233 7.08 -16.67 -18.55
N THR A 234 6.07 -15.94 -19.00
CA THR A 234 5.92 -15.47 -20.38
C THR A 234 5.57 -13.98 -20.36
N ASP A 235 5.78 -13.29 -21.48
CA ASP A 235 5.18 -11.98 -21.68
C ASP A 235 3.68 -12.11 -22.01
N ARG A 236 3.04 -10.97 -22.33
CA ARG A 236 1.63 -10.93 -22.70
C ARG A 236 1.37 -11.56 -24.08
N SER A 237 2.36 -11.56 -24.98
CA SER A 237 2.31 -12.12 -26.32
C SER A 237 2.50 -13.63 -26.34
N GLY A 238 2.95 -14.22 -25.23
CA GLY A 238 3.20 -15.65 -25.08
C GLY A 238 4.66 -16.04 -25.34
N ASN A 239 5.57 -15.06 -25.52
CA ASN A 239 6.99 -15.36 -25.64
C ASN A 239 7.53 -15.83 -24.28
N ALA A 240 8.16 -17.00 -24.28
CA ALA A 240 8.63 -17.65 -23.07
C ALA A 240 9.95 -17.05 -22.60
N TYR A 241 10.05 -16.71 -21.32
CA TYR A 241 11.33 -16.44 -20.68
C TYR A 241 12.18 -17.71 -20.67
N GLU A 242 13.49 -17.58 -20.93
CA GLU A 242 14.41 -18.72 -21.06
C GLU A 242 14.71 -19.44 -19.73
N GLY A 243 14.33 -18.85 -18.62
CA GLY A 243 14.58 -19.38 -17.29
C GLY A 243 15.87 -18.84 -16.66
N VAL A 244 16.05 -19.11 -15.36
CA VAL A 244 17.23 -18.71 -14.61
C VAL A 244 17.49 -19.67 -13.45
N THR A 245 18.77 -19.83 -13.09
CA THR A 245 19.19 -20.45 -11.84
C THR A 245 19.92 -19.42 -11.01
N LEU A 246 19.47 -19.22 -9.76
CA LEU A 246 20.06 -18.30 -8.78
C LEU A 246 20.50 -19.10 -7.57
N GLN A 247 21.60 -18.66 -6.98
CA GLN A 247 22.07 -19.18 -5.69
C GLN A 247 22.07 -18.06 -4.66
N PHE A 248 21.73 -18.36 -3.43
CA PHE A 248 21.86 -17.44 -2.32
C PHE A 248 22.12 -18.21 -1.02
N THR A 249 22.71 -17.53 -0.05
CA THR A 249 22.93 -18.09 1.29
C THR A 249 22.08 -17.30 2.27
N THR A 250 21.33 -18.00 3.10
CA THR A 250 20.55 -17.39 4.17
C THR A 250 21.46 -16.71 5.20
N MET A 251 20.88 -15.77 5.95
CA MET A 251 21.61 -15.03 6.97
C MET A 251 22.18 -15.95 8.06
N GLU A 252 23.27 -15.51 8.65
CA GLU A 252 23.83 -16.17 9.81
C GLU A 252 22.97 -15.86 11.04
N ARG A 253 22.61 -16.90 11.80
CA ARG A 253 21.88 -16.76 13.05
C ARG A 253 22.46 -17.74 14.07
N THR A 254 22.80 -17.22 15.24
CA THR A 254 23.36 -18.00 16.33
C THR A 254 22.26 -18.36 17.31
N GLN A 255 22.22 -19.61 17.78
CA GLN A 255 21.30 -20.05 18.82
C GLN A 255 21.53 -19.20 20.09
N PRO A 256 20.52 -18.45 20.56
CA PRO A 256 20.68 -17.64 21.77
C PRO A 256 20.66 -18.48 23.04
N PHE A 257 21.14 -17.90 24.12
CA PHE A 257 20.93 -18.47 25.44
C PHE A 257 19.50 -18.28 25.91
N ALA A 258 18.95 -19.27 26.61
CA ALA A 258 17.64 -19.16 27.23
C ALA A 258 17.63 -18.02 28.28
N ARG A 259 16.67 -17.11 28.19
CA ARG A 259 16.45 -16.02 29.16
C ARG A 259 15.02 -15.53 29.09
N LEU A 260 14.52 -14.92 30.13
CA LEU A 260 13.23 -14.23 30.13
C LEU A 260 13.38 -12.78 29.63
N TYR A 261 12.28 -12.08 29.48
CA TYR A 261 12.29 -10.64 29.31
C TYR A 261 12.91 -9.93 30.51
N ASP A 262 13.53 -8.79 30.27
CA ASP A 262 14.21 -8.01 31.30
C ASP A 262 13.20 -7.13 32.10
N ALA A 263 12.05 -6.79 31.50
CA ALA A 263 10.98 -6.03 32.14
C ALA A 263 9.62 -6.43 31.59
N ILE A 264 8.62 -6.52 32.45
CA ILE A 264 7.23 -6.77 32.11
C ILE A 264 6.40 -5.55 32.47
N VAL A 265 5.73 -4.93 31.50
CA VAL A 265 4.84 -3.80 31.71
C VAL A 265 3.40 -4.28 31.66
N ALA A 266 2.60 -3.94 32.66
CA ALA A 266 1.19 -4.29 32.74
C ALA A 266 0.38 -3.21 33.49
N ALA A 267 -0.58 -2.60 32.79
CA ALA A 267 -1.43 -1.54 33.36
C ALA A 267 -2.28 -2.01 34.54
N ASP A 268 -2.56 -3.31 34.64
CA ASP A 268 -3.32 -3.94 35.74
C ASP A 268 -2.48 -4.30 36.97
N GLY A 269 -1.18 -3.99 36.95
CA GLY A 269 -0.26 -4.28 38.05
C GLY A 269 0.27 -5.73 38.10
N SER A 270 -0.02 -6.55 37.08
CA SER A 270 0.48 -7.93 37.00
C SER A 270 1.87 -8.04 36.35
N GLY A 271 2.57 -6.93 36.17
CA GLY A 271 3.95 -6.84 35.65
C GLY A 271 4.90 -6.23 36.67
N ASP A 272 6.13 -5.98 36.24
CA ASP A 272 7.15 -5.30 37.04
C ASP A 272 6.89 -3.79 37.11
N TYR A 273 6.28 -3.23 36.07
CA TYR A 273 6.02 -1.80 35.89
C TYR A 273 4.58 -1.55 35.43
N LEU A 274 4.01 -0.43 35.89
CA LEU A 274 2.66 0.01 35.47
C LEU A 274 2.68 0.78 34.14
N THR A 275 3.79 1.46 33.84
CA THR A 275 3.92 2.31 32.67
C THR A 275 5.14 1.90 31.83
N VAL A 276 5.07 2.20 30.53
CA VAL A 276 6.20 1.96 29.61
C VAL A 276 7.40 2.84 30.00
N GLN A 277 7.15 4.08 30.47
CA GLN A 277 8.22 5.00 30.88
C GLN A 277 9.00 4.47 32.08
N ASP A 278 8.33 3.88 33.08
CA ASP A 278 9.02 3.32 34.27
C ASP A 278 9.96 2.18 33.86
N ALA A 279 9.56 1.33 32.90
CA ALA A 279 10.42 0.27 32.38
C ALA A 279 11.62 0.82 31.60
N ILE A 280 11.41 1.90 30.82
CA ILE A 280 12.51 2.61 30.16
C ILE A 280 13.47 3.19 31.19
N ASP A 281 12.95 3.86 32.23
CA ASP A 281 13.78 4.51 33.26
C ASP A 281 14.61 3.51 34.04
N ALA A 282 14.10 2.31 34.26
CA ALA A 282 14.80 1.22 34.91
C ALA A 282 15.90 0.56 34.04
N ALA A 283 15.77 0.67 32.71
CA ALA A 283 16.73 0.05 31.81
C ALA A 283 18.15 0.66 31.98
N PRO A 284 19.22 -0.15 31.95
CA PRO A 284 20.58 0.35 32.05
C PRO A 284 20.96 1.23 30.82
N ALA A 285 21.74 2.27 31.06
CA ALA A 285 22.27 3.10 29.97
C ALA A 285 23.48 2.43 29.26
N GLY A 286 23.78 2.87 28.02
CA GLY A 286 24.98 2.50 27.27
C GLY A 286 25.07 1.03 26.86
N ARG A 287 23.96 0.38 26.65
CA ARG A 287 23.90 -1.03 26.24
C ARG A 287 24.39 -1.24 24.81
N ALA A 288 24.89 -2.44 24.54
CA ALA A 288 25.28 -2.93 23.23
C ALA A 288 24.52 -4.22 22.83
N ILE A 289 23.58 -4.66 23.68
CA ILE A 289 22.71 -5.82 23.45
C ILE A 289 21.27 -5.49 23.85
N PRO A 290 20.28 -6.14 23.27
CA PRO A 290 18.88 -5.88 23.56
C PRO A 290 18.50 -5.98 25.04
N TRP A 291 17.76 -4.99 25.52
CA TRP A 291 16.97 -5.00 26.74
C TRP A 291 15.51 -5.20 26.34
N LEU A 292 14.95 -6.35 26.72
CA LEU A 292 13.65 -6.82 26.26
C LEU A 292 12.56 -6.37 27.23
N ILE A 293 11.65 -5.52 26.75
CA ILE A 293 10.48 -5.04 27.48
C ILE A 293 9.25 -5.70 26.87
N PHE A 294 8.59 -6.58 27.61
CA PHE A 294 7.31 -7.14 27.21
C PHE A 294 6.17 -6.28 27.76
N ILE A 295 5.21 -5.93 26.90
CA ILE A 295 4.08 -5.07 27.24
C ILE A 295 2.80 -5.88 27.10
N LYS A 296 2.11 -6.16 28.22
CA LYS A 296 0.82 -6.86 28.21
C LYS A 296 -0.28 -6.01 27.60
N ASN A 297 -1.37 -6.64 27.17
CA ASN A 297 -2.55 -5.94 26.67
C ASN A 297 -3.00 -4.88 27.68
N GLY A 298 -3.26 -3.67 27.20
CA GLY A 298 -3.66 -2.54 28.01
C GLY A 298 -3.46 -1.22 27.26
N GLU A 299 -4.08 -0.18 27.79
CA GLU A 299 -3.92 1.19 27.33
C GLU A 299 -2.95 1.93 28.26
N TYR A 300 -1.86 2.44 27.70
CA TYR A 300 -0.75 3.10 28.41
C TYR A 300 -0.75 4.57 28.06
N LYS A 301 -1.36 5.38 28.92
CA LYS A 301 -1.55 6.82 28.71
C LYS A 301 -0.34 7.64 29.13
N GLY A 302 0.01 8.59 28.29
CA GLY A 302 1.02 9.59 28.54
C GLY A 302 2.20 9.51 27.58
N HIS A 303 2.98 10.58 27.59
CA HIS A 303 4.18 10.72 26.80
C HIS A 303 5.25 9.70 27.18
N VAL A 304 5.88 9.11 26.18
CA VAL A 304 7.00 8.16 26.34
C VAL A 304 8.25 8.72 25.66
N ASP A 305 9.34 8.85 26.41
CA ASP A 305 10.64 9.28 25.91
C ASP A 305 11.70 8.17 26.08
N VAL A 306 12.31 7.74 24.96
CA VAL A 306 13.46 6.85 24.93
C VAL A 306 14.72 7.70 24.79
N PRO A 307 15.43 7.98 25.89
CA PRO A 307 16.54 8.93 25.88
C PRO A 307 17.76 8.37 25.13
N LYS A 308 18.54 9.26 24.52
CA LYS A 308 19.69 8.92 23.66
C LYS A 308 20.71 7.96 24.28
N ASN A 309 20.86 7.99 25.59
CA ASN A 309 21.81 7.12 26.34
C ASN A 309 21.28 5.71 26.63
N LYS A 310 20.08 5.37 26.15
CA LYS A 310 19.46 4.03 26.32
C LYS A 310 19.23 3.33 24.99
N PRO A 311 20.29 2.99 24.23
CA PRO A 311 20.17 2.23 23.00
C PRO A 311 19.77 0.78 23.27
N TYR A 312 19.36 0.07 22.22
CA TYR A 312 18.97 -1.35 22.25
C TYR A 312 17.77 -1.65 23.17
N LEU A 313 16.82 -0.73 23.31
CA LEU A 313 15.54 -1.04 23.94
C LEU A 313 14.59 -1.66 22.91
N HIS A 314 14.10 -2.86 23.25
CA HIS A 314 13.15 -3.61 22.42
C HIS A 314 11.81 -3.68 23.13
N PHE A 315 10.77 -3.15 22.48
CA PHE A 315 9.40 -3.06 23.00
C PHE A 315 8.53 -4.08 22.28
N ILE A 316 8.08 -5.09 22.99
CA ILE A 316 7.33 -6.22 22.43
C ILE A 316 5.93 -6.23 23.03
N GLY A 317 4.93 -5.91 22.22
CA GLY A 317 3.53 -5.98 22.61
C GLY A 317 2.99 -7.42 22.59
N GLN A 318 2.09 -7.71 23.52
CA GLN A 318 1.38 -8.98 23.54
C GLN A 318 0.51 -9.16 22.28
N GLU A 319 -0.30 -8.15 21.95
CA GLU A 319 -1.13 -8.10 20.72
C GLU A 319 -1.19 -6.67 20.20
N ARG A 320 -0.93 -6.47 18.91
CA ARG A 320 -0.82 -5.14 18.28
C ARG A 320 -1.98 -4.21 18.64
N ASP A 321 -3.20 -4.68 18.43
CA ASP A 321 -4.40 -3.85 18.53
C ASP A 321 -4.93 -3.75 19.97
N LYS A 322 -4.22 -4.33 20.96
CA LYS A 322 -4.57 -4.32 22.38
C LYS A 322 -3.48 -3.73 23.29
N VAL A 323 -2.27 -3.57 22.79
CA VAL A 323 -1.20 -2.84 23.45
C VAL A 323 -1.14 -1.45 22.86
N ILE A 324 -1.78 -0.46 23.51
CA ILE A 324 -1.94 0.88 22.97
C ILE A 324 -1.18 1.88 23.83
N ILE A 325 -0.11 2.44 23.28
CA ILE A 325 0.63 3.57 23.90
C ILE A 325 0.05 4.83 23.30
N THR A 326 -0.63 5.64 24.13
CA THR A 326 -1.45 6.78 23.66
C THR A 326 -1.24 8.04 24.47
N ASP A 327 -1.29 9.21 23.82
CA ASP A 327 -1.38 10.53 24.42
C ASP A 327 -2.25 11.41 23.50
N ASP A 328 -2.66 12.59 23.97
CA ASP A 328 -3.55 13.51 23.26
C ASP A 328 -2.95 14.90 22.99
N LYS A 329 -1.63 15.04 23.19
CA LYS A 329 -0.93 16.32 23.06
C LYS A 329 -0.81 16.77 21.60
N LEU A 330 -0.81 18.08 21.42
CA LEU A 330 -0.73 18.75 20.12
C LEU A 330 0.65 19.36 19.88
N CYS A 331 1.14 19.25 18.66
CA CYS A 331 2.36 19.89 18.17
C CYS A 331 2.06 21.07 17.23
N GLY A 332 0.80 21.43 17.07
CA GLY A 332 0.33 22.55 16.27
C GLY A 332 -0.77 23.34 16.97
N GLY A 333 -1.17 24.50 16.39
CA GLY A 333 -2.18 25.38 16.96
C GLY A 333 -1.63 26.29 18.08
N ASP A 334 -2.55 26.98 18.78
CA ASP A 334 -2.19 28.05 19.73
C ASP A 334 -1.41 27.58 20.97
N ASN A 335 -1.58 26.31 21.35
CA ASN A 335 -0.92 25.69 22.51
C ASN A 335 0.03 24.57 22.09
N ALA A 336 0.65 24.71 20.92
CA ALA A 336 1.55 23.71 20.37
C ALA A 336 2.73 23.42 21.30
N LEU A 337 2.95 22.15 21.57
CA LEU A 337 4.19 21.66 22.18
C LEU A 337 5.25 21.40 21.11
N HIS A 338 6.51 21.51 21.50
CA HIS A 338 7.57 21.04 20.62
C HIS A 338 7.45 19.53 20.42
N VAL A 339 7.76 19.04 19.22
CA VAL A 339 7.63 17.62 18.83
C VAL A 339 8.39 16.65 19.75
N SER A 340 9.39 17.11 20.48
CA SER A 340 10.14 16.31 21.46
C SER A 340 9.38 16.05 22.78
N VAL A 341 8.24 16.69 22.99
CA VAL A 341 7.41 16.53 24.19
C VAL A 341 5.93 16.40 23.87
N GLY A 342 5.54 16.76 22.64
CA GLY A 342 4.16 16.69 22.19
C GLY A 342 3.85 15.41 21.40
N ALA A 343 4.86 14.73 20.83
CA ALA A 343 4.65 13.40 20.26
C ALA A 343 4.36 12.38 21.36
N THR A 344 3.48 11.43 21.10
CA THR A 344 3.18 10.37 22.08
C THR A 344 4.42 9.59 22.46
N VAL A 345 5.17 9.13 21.45
CA VAL A 345 6.42 8.41 21.67
C VAL A 345 7.57 9.15 20.98
N VAL A 346 8.65 9.40 21.71
CA VAL A 346 9.88 10.00 21.22
C VAL A 346 11.04 9.02 21.36
N VAL A 347 11.69 8.68 20.25
CA VAL A 347 12.81 7.72 20.22
C VAL A 347 14.10 8.46 19.86
N ASN A 348 14.87 8.85 20.87
CA ASN A 348 16.15 9.52 20.71
C ASN A 348 17.35 8.55 20.67
N ALA A 349 17.17 7.32 21.13
CA ALA A 349 18.18 6.31 21.16
C ALA A 349 18.32 5.58 19.81
N ASN A 350 19.51 5.07 19.55
CA ASN A 350 19.78 4.21 18.41
C ASN A 350 19.39 2.75 18.70
N ASP A 351 19.24 1.94 17.65
CA ASP A 351 19.09 0.49 17.76
C ASP A 351 17.85 0.05 18.57
N CYS A 352 16.76 0.82 18.50
CA CYS A 352 15.50 0.48 19.14
C CYS A 352 14.62 -0.37 18.22
N TYR A 353 13.88 -1.30 18.83
CA TYR A 353 12.94 -2.17 18.12
C TYR A 353 11.56 -2.15 18.78
N PHE A 354 10.54 -2.01 17.92
CA PHE A 354 9.13 -2.06 18.31
C PHE A 354 8.44 -3.17 17.54
N ASP A 355 7.75 -4.05 18.25
CA ASP A 355 7.05 -5.18 17.64
C ASP A 355 5.67 -5.37 18.28
N ASN A 356 4.65 -5.58 17.44
CA ASN A 356 3.33 -6.05 17.82
C ASN A 356 2.58 -5.13 18.82
N LEU A 357 2.61 -3.80 18.58
CA LEU A 357 1.95 -2.79 19.42
C LEU A 357 1.42 -1.60 18.61
N THR A 358 0.62 -0.75 19.26
CA THR A 358 0.06 0.47 18.68
C THR A 358 0.65 1.71 19.36
N LEU A 359 1.09 2.66 18.53
CA LEU A 359 1.49 4.01 18.92
C LEU A 359 0.41 4.97 18.42
N GLU A 360 -0.25 5.68 19.31
CA GLU A 360 -1.41 6.49 18.99
C GLU A 360 -1.27 7.91 19.51
N ASN A 361 -1.61 8.89 18.69
CA ASN A 361 -2.07 10.16 19.22
C ASN A 361 -3.59 10.20 19.10
N SER A 362 -4.29 10.03 20.22
CA SER A 362 -5.75 9.90 20.27
C SER A 362 -6.47 11.16 19.81
N TRP A 363 -5.90 12.36 19.98
CA TRP A 363 -6.49 13.57 19.41
C TRP A 363 -6.65 13.45 17.90
N GLY A 364 -5.55 13.13 17.19
CA GLY A 364 -5.58 13.03 15.73
C GLY A 364 -6.45 11.87 15.26
N HIS A 365 -6.30 10.71 15.88
CA HIS A 365 -7.05 9.51 15.55
C HIS A 365 -8.55 9.68 15.76
N ASP A 366 -8.99 10.13 16.92
CA ASP A 366 -10.42 10.26 17.26
C ASP A 366 -11.11 11.41 16.55
N LYS A 367 -10.42 12.57 16.45
CA LYS A 367 -11.02 13.78 15.87
C LYS A 367 -10.98 13.79 14.36
N GLN A 368 -10.04 13.07 13.74
CA GLN A 368 -9.80 13.09 12.30
C GLN A 368 -9.71 14.53 11.77
N ALA A 369 -8.92 15.35 12.47
CA ALA A 369 -8.73 16.76 12.18
C ALA A 369 -7.35 17.25 12.66
N GLY A 370 -6.84 18.35 12.06
CA GLY A 370 -5.70 19.08 12.62
C GLY A 370 -6.05 19.82 13.90
N PRO A 371 -5.06 20.45 14.58
CA PRO A 371 -3.69 20.62 14.12
C PRO A 371 -2.80 19.37 14.26
N GLN A 372 -1.48 19.52 14.04
CA GLN A 372 -0.48 18.45 14.13
C GLN A 372 -0.55 17.74 15.49
N ALA A 373 -0.66 16.44 15.44
CA ALA A 373 -0.81 15.55 16.58
C ALA A 373 0.00 14.26 16.33
N LEU A 374 1.22 14.20 16.83
CA LEU A 374 2.17 13.16 16.47
C LEU A 374 2.03 11.92 17.37
N ALA A 375 1.89 10.76 16.74
CA ALA A 375 2.03 9.48 17.44
C ALA A 375 3.51 9.14 17.69
N LEU A 376 4.39 9.52 16.78
CA LEU A 376 5.80 9.12 16.82
C LEU A 376 6.76 10.23 16.39
N ASN A 377 7.83 10.38 17.13
CA ASN A 377 9.01 11.16 16.76
C ASN A 377 10.27 10.29 16.89
N THR A 378 11.00 10.11 15.80
CA THR A 378 12.28 9.38 15.81
C THR A 378 13.42 10.34 15.53
N THR A 379 14.44 10.35 16.39
CA THR A 379 15.69 11.10 16.19
C THR A 379 16.92 10.20 16.30
N GLY A 380 16.75 8.92 16.65
CA GLY A 380 17.80 7.90 16.68
C GLY A 380 18.03 7.26 15.31
N ASP A 381 19.22 6.68 15.11
CA ASP A 381 19.56 5.85 13.95
C ASP A 381 19.20 4.38 14.20
N ARG A 382 18.89 3.63 13.14
CA ARG A 382 18.64 2.18 13.16
C ARG A 382 17.44 1.77 14.04
N THR A 383 16.32 2.49 13.89
CA THR A 383 15.08 2.09 14.54
C THR A 383 14.31 1.10 13.65
N VAL A 384 13.78 0.04 14.24
CA VAL A 384 13.01 -0.99 13.53
C VAL A 384 11.59 -1.06 14.10
N PHE A 385 10.61 -1.12 13.20
CA PHE A 385 9.21 -1.34 13.51
C PHE A 385 8.71 -2.56 12.75
N LYS A 386 8.11 -3.52 13.45
CA LYS A 386 7.48 -4.69 12.86
C LYS A 386 6.09 -4.87 13.44
N ASN A 387 5.09 -5.05 12.57
CA ASN A 387 3.69 -5.19 12.98
C ASN A 387 3.23 -4.13 13.99
N VAL A 388 3.61 -2.86 13.75
CA VAL A 388 3.24 -1.70 14.57
C VAL A 388 2.16 -0.91 13.87
N ALA A 389 1.11 -0.50 14.61
CA ALA A 389 0.16 0.50 14.16
C ALA A 389 0.59 1.88 14.65
N MET A 390 0.64 2.86 13.75
CA MET A 390 0.90 4.28 14.06
C MET A 390 -0.35 5.06 13.69
N LEU A 391 -1.07 5.57 14.69
CA LEU A 391 -2.41 6.12 14.51
C LEU A 391 -2.45 7.61 14.84
N SER A 392 -2.84 8.43 13.88
CA SER A 392 -3.17 9.83 14.06
C SER A 392 -3.87 10.38 12.81
N TYR A 393 -3.79 11.70 12.57
CA TYR A 393 -4.41 12.37 11.41
C TYR A 393 -3.43 13.26 10.66
N GLN A 394 -2.87 14.29 11.29
CA GLN A 394 -1.89 15.18 10.70
C GLN A 394 -0.55 15.01 11.39
N ASP A 395 0.52 14.80 10.59
CA ASP A 395 1.89 14.67 11.09
C ASP A 395 2.10 13.44 11.99
N THR A 396 1.54 12.28 11.64
CA THR A 396 1.56 11.07 12.50
C THR A 396 2.97 10.67 12.92
N TRP A 397 3.93 10.68 12.00
CA TRP A 397 5.33 10.33 12.26
C TRP A 397 6.31 11.34 11.69
N ILE A 398 7.07 12.00 12.57
CA ILE A 398 8.27 12.75 12.18
C ILE A 398 9.49 11.84 12.20
N THR A 399 10.12 11.69 11.04
CA THR A 399 11.31 10.86 10.83
C THR A 399 12.58 11.63 11.20
N PRO A 400 13.77 10.95 11.31
CA PRO A 400 15.00 11.63 11.70
C PRO A 400 15.37 12.81 10.79
N SER A 401 15.84 13.91 11.37
CA SER A 401 16.31 15.08 10.61
C SER A 401 17.74 14.92 10.06
N THR A 402 18.49 13.94 10.57
CA THR A 402 19.87 13.69 10.18
C THR A 402 19.93 12.83 8.92
N SER A 403 20.64 13.25 7.91
CA SER A 403 20.67 12.67 6.56
C SER A 403 20.97 11.17 6.50
N ASN A 404 21.85 10.71 7.38
CA ASN A 404 22.33 9.32 7.35
C ASN A 404 21.59 8.40 8.33
N TYR A 405 20.58 8.89 9.07
CA TYR A 405 19.83 8.08 10.01
C TYR A 405 18.80 7.24 9.26
N ARG A 406 18.58 6.04 9.77
CA ARG A 406 17.86 4.97 9.09
C ARG A 406 16.76 4.41 9.95
N ALA A 407 15.64 4.03 9.32
CA ALA A 407 14.62 3.21 9.93
C ALA A 407 14.13 2.13 8.96
N TYR A 408 13.77 0.99 9.52
CA TYR A 408 13.13 -0.11 8.81
C TYR A 408 11.74 -0.36 9.39
N VAL A 409 10.75 -0.34 8.51
CA VAL A 409 9.33 -0.54 8.85
C VAL A 409 8.83 -1.73 8.07
N LYS A 410 8.33 -2.75 8.76
CA LYS A 410 7.88 -3.99 8.12
C LYS A 410 6.52 -4.42 8.65
N ASP A 411 5.61 -4.79 7.75
CA ASP A 411 4.27 -5.33 8.07
C ASP A 411 3.45 -4.42 9.00
N CYS A 412 3.62 -3.09 8.87
CA CYS A 412 3.03 -2.09 9.74
C CYS A 412 1.72 -1.53 9.17
N PHE A 413 1.04 -0.74 9.99
CA PHE A 413 -0.14 0.03 9.62
C PHE A 413 0.09 1.49 10.02
N ILE A 414 0.07 2.42 9.06
CA ILE A 414 0.28 3.84 9.32
C ILE A 414 -0.95 4.62 8.87
N GLU A 415 -1.61 5.24 9.84
CA GLU A 415 -2.82 6.03 9.62
C GLU A 415 -2.51 7.52 9.61
N GLY A 416 -3.16 8.23 8.70
CA GLY A 416 -3.13 9.68 8.67
C GLY A 416 -3.85 10.26 7.46
N ALA A 417 -3.81 11.58 7.33
CA ALA A 417 -4.43 12.31 6.23
C ALA A 417 -3.54 13.38 5.62
N VAL A 418 -2.77 14.09 6.45
CA VAL A 418 -1.97 15.23 6.02
C VAL A 418 -0.55 15.06 6.51
N ASP A 419 0.40 14.93 5.56
CA ASP A 419 1.84 14.90 5.86
C ASP A 419 2.22 13.86 6.92
N PHE A 420 1.53 12.73 6.91
CA PHE A 420 1.56 11.82 8.06
C PHE A 420 2.86 11.01 8.19
N ILE A 421 3.77 11.12 7.18
CA ILE A 421 5.17 10.70 7.27
C ILE A 421 6.02 11.86 6.74
N TYR A 422 6.80 12.50 7.59
CA TYR A 422 7.49 13.71 7.17
C TYR A 422 8.90 13.87 7.75
N ASN A 423 9.69 14.77 7.20
CA ASN A 423 11.06 15.15 7.52
C ASN A 423 12.11 14.47 6.63
N SER A 424 13.08 13.70 7.16
CA SER A 424 14.28 13.28 6.42
C SER A 424 14.70 11.84 6.77
N GLY A 425 15.95 11.48 6.48
CA GLY A 425 16.53 10.16 6.72
C GLY A 425 16.34 9.17 5.55
N ASN A 426 16.97 8.01 5.66
CA ASN A 426 16.78 6.87 4.77
C ASN A 426 15.81 5.88 5.42
N ILE A 427 14.56 5.89 4.99
CA ILE A 427 13.49 5.11 5.60
C ILE A 427 12.99 4.09 4.59
N TYR A 428 13.07 2.82 4.96
CA TYR A 428 12.56 1.72 4.14
C TYR A 428 11.29 1.17 4.77
N ILE A 429 10.18 1.31 4.04
CA ILE A 429 8.84 0.90 4.47
C ILE A 429 8.41 -0.24 3.57
N ASP A 430 8.33 -1.45 4.14
CA ASP A 430 8.07 -2.69 3.43
C ASP A 430 6.72 -3.30 3.85
N ASN A 431 5.95 -3.78 2.90
CA ASN A 431 4.68 -4.49 3.09
C ASN A 431 3.75 -3.80 4.12
N THR A 432 3.65 -2.47 4.04
CA THR A 432 2.94 -1.64 5.03
C THR A 432 1.68 -1.04 4.43
N THR A 433 0.61 -1.02 5.23
CA THR A 433 -0.64 -0.36 4.87
C THR A 433 -0.59 1.11 5.26
N LEU A 434 -0.77 1.98 4.27
CA LEU A 434 -0.92 3.43 4.43
C LEU A 434 -2.42 3.75 4.39
N TYR A 435 -3.01 4.04 5.54
CA TYR A 435 -4.44 4.23 5.69
C TYR A 435 -4.79 5.72 5.74
N ILE A 436 -5.60 6.16 4.77
CA ILE A 436 -6.03 7.55 4.68
C ILE A 436 -7.37 7.69 5.42
N ASN A 437 -7.37 8.37 6.56
CA ASN A 437 -8.57 8.56 7.39
C ASN A 437 -9.31 9.90 7.15
N ARG A 438 -9.12 10.50 5.98
CA ARG A 438 -9.74 11.77 5.58
C ARG A 438 -10.83 11.57 4.53
N LYS A 439 -11.93 12.32 4.67
CA LYS A 439 -13.08 12.27 3.74
C LYS A 439 -12.84 12.97 2.39
N SER A 440 -11.78 13.78 2.25
CA SER A 440 -11.56 14.61 1.06
C SER A 440 -10.07 14.85 0.78
N GLY A 441 -9.42 13.91 0.10
CA GLY A 441 -8.01 14.00 -0.27
C GLY A 441 -7.03 13.81 0.87
N GLY A 442 -5.75 13.90 0.58
CA GLY A 442 -4.71 13.78 1.57
C GLY A 442 -3.31 13.85 0.96
N TYR A 443 -2.31 13.93 1.82
CA TYR A 443 -0.91 13.87 1.46
C TYR A 443 -0.21 12.82 2.32
N ILE A 444 0.39 11.81 1.69
CA ILE A 444 1.05 10.72 2.43
C ILE A 444 2.34 11.26 3.04
N VAL A 445 3.24 11.79 2.21
CA VAL A 445 4.53 12.26 2.69
C VAL A 445 4.73 13.77 2.54
N ALA A 446 5.51 14.35 3.46
CA ALA A 446 6.02 15.71 3.36
C ALA A 446 7.53 15.75 3.68
N PRO A 447 8.35 15.23 2.79
CA PRO A 447 9.78 15.10 3.07
C PRO A 447 10.54 16.43 2.96
N SER A 448 11.66 16.48 3.69
CA SER A 448 12.61 17.60 3.73
C SER A 448 14.07 17.10 3.65
N HIS A 449 14.33 16.18 2.71
CA HIS A 449 15.65 15.58 2.58
C HIS A 449 16.71 16.61 2.18
N GLY A 450 17.85 16.59 2.89
CA GLY A 450 19.05 17.31 2.46
C GLY A 450 19.62 16.72 1.16
N ALA A 451 20.48 17.49 0.48
CA ALA A 451 21.13 17.04 -0.75
C ALA A 451 22.04 15.80 -0.54
N ASP A 452 22.52 15.62 0.68
CA ASP A 452 23.40 14.55 1.13
C ASP A 452 22.66 13.25 1.54
N VAL A 453 21.33 13.26 1.61
CA VAL A 453 20.53 12.03 1.77
C VAL A 453 20.66 11.21 0.50
N GLU A 454 21.05 9.94 0.63
CA GLU A 454 21.29 9.09 -0.54
C GLU A 454 19.98 8.57 -1.13
N TRP A 455 19.14 7.94 -0.30
CA TRP A 455 17.94 7.22 -0.74
C TRP A 455 16.62 7.94 -0.44
N GLY A 456 16.46 8.53 0.73
CA GLY A 456 15.21 9.14 1.19
C GLY A 456 14.17 8.11 1.61
N TYR A 457 12.90 8.35 1.28
CA TYR A 457 11.82 7.42 1.61
C TYR A 457 11.62 6.39 0.51
N VAL A 458 11.64 5.13 0.89
CA VAL A 458 11.39 3.98 0.01
C VAL A 458 10.18 3.22 0.50
N PHE A 459 9.10 3.22 -0.26
CA PHE A 459 7.91 2.41 -0.03
C PHE A 459 7.97 1.20 -0.96
N MET A 460 8.09 0.01 -0.38
CA MET A 460 8.19 -1.25 -1.11
C MET A 460 6.99 -2.14 -0.79
N ASN A 461 6.30 -2.65 -1.80
CA ASN A 461 5.16 -3.57 -1.66
C ASN A 461 4.04 -3.02 -0.75
N CYS A 462 3.89 -1.70 -0.67
CA CYS A 462 2.92 -1.05 0.21
C CYS A 462 1.52 -1.03 -0.40
N ARG A 463 0.51 -0.89 0.47
CA ARG A 463 -0.89 -0.69 0.09
C ARG A 463 -1.35 0.68 0.55
N ILE A 464 -1.97 1.46 -0.34
CA ILE A 464 -2.62 2.73 0.01
C ILE A 464 -4.12 2.50 -0.02
N THR A 465 -4.78 2.65 1.12
CA THR A 465 -6.22 2.36 1.26
C THR A 465 -6.94 3.48 2.03
N ALA A 466 -8.23 3.64 1.76
CA ALA A 466 -9.09 4.61 2.43
C ALA A 466 -10.54 4.11 2.41
N PRO A 467 -10.87 3.05 3.16
CA PRO A 467 -12.23 2.52 3.20
C PRO A 467 -13.20 3.59 3.68
N GLY A 468 -14.29 3.80 2.92
CA GLY A 468 -15.29 4.84 3.21
C GLY A 468 -14.95 6.25 2.73
N VAL A 469 -13.78 6.47 2.13
CA VAL A 469 -13.48 7.71 1.41
C VAL A 469 -13.99 7.55 -0.04
N PRO A 470 -14.72 8.54 -0.58
CA PRO A 470 -15.19 8.45 -1.96
C PRO A 470 -14.04 8.27 -2.94
N SER A 471 -14.21 7.37 -3.92
CA SER A 471 -13.22 7.11 -4.97
C SER A 471 -12.85 8.33 -5.83
N GLU A 472 -13.59 9.41 -5.68
CA GLU A 472 -13.39 10.69 -6.37
C GLU A 472 -12.43 11.63 -5.62
N THR A 473 -11.97 11.22 -4.47
CA THR A 473 -11.12 12.04 -3.62
C THR A 473 -9.66 11.80 -3.94
N ASP A 474 -8.97 12.84 -4.38
CA ASP A 474 -7.56 12.78 -4.75
C ASP A 474 -6.68 12.60 -3.51
N VAL A 475 -5.91 11.50 -3.47
CA VAL A 475 -4.86 11.28 -2.50
C VAL A 475 -3.51 11.48 -3.17
N TRP A 476 -2.77 12.48 -2.74
CA TRP A 476 -1.44 12.78 -3.26
C TRP A 476 -0.38 11.91 -2.58
N LEU A 477 0.55 11.35 -3.35
CA LEU A 477 1.68 10.59 -2.80
C LEU A 477 2.53 11.46 -1.85
N GLY A 478 2.63 12.75 -2.14
CA GLY A 478 3.27 13.68 -1.23
C GLY A 478 3.33 15.11 -1.74
N ARG A 479 3.86 16.00 -0.88
CA ARG A 479 4.14 17.40 -1.19
C ARG A 479 5.52 17.85 -0.66
N PRO A 480 6.24 18.73 -1.37
CA PRO A 480 7.65 19.02 -1.06
C PRO A 480 7.78 20.02 0.10
N TRP A 481 8.00 19.53 1.33
CA TRP A 481 8.03 20.41 2.49
C TRP A 481 9.20 21.37 2.43
N HIS A 482 10.44 20.85 2.40
CA HIS A 482 11.66 21.66 2.28
C HIS A 482 12.76 20.93 1.52
N ASN A 483 13.85 21.66 1.20
CA ASN A 483 15.10 21.14 0.64
C ASN A 483 14.90 20.35 -0.68
N SER A 484 15.49 19.15 -0.77
CA SER A 484 15.56 18.33 -1.98
C SER A 484 14.93 16.95 -1.77
N PRO A 485 13.59 16.87 -1.63
CA PRO A 485 12.88 15.61 -1.35
C PRO A 485 13.27 14.47 -2.30
N LYS A 486 13.36 13.25 -1.71
CA LYS A 486 13.53 11.98 -2.42
C LYS A 486 12.53 10.98 -1.88
N THR A 487 11.66 10.47 -2.72
CA THR A 487 10.70 9.43 -2.34
C THR A 487 10.40 8.55 -3.53
N VAL A 488 10.35 7.25 -3.31
CA VAL A 488 9.93 6.28 -4.32
C VAL A 488 8.88 5.34 -3.75
N PHE A 489 7.86 5.02 -4.58
CA PHE A 489 6.88 3.97 -4.32
C PHE A 489 7.09 2.85 -5.33
N ILE A 490 7.37 1.63 -4.87
CA ILE A 490 7.68 0.49 -5.73
C ILE A 490 6.73 -0.65 -5.40
N ASN A 491 6.11 -1.25 -6.43
CA ASN A 491 5.13 -2.33 -6.31
C ASN A 491 3.94 -1.99 -5.40
N THR A 492 3.44 -0.76 -5.47
CA THR A 492 2.36 -0.27 -4.60
C THR A 492 1.00 -0.67 -5.16
N ILE A 493 0.09 -1.10 -4.27
CA ILE A 493 -1.33 -1.28 -4.58
C ILE A 493 -2.08 -0.05 -4.09
N ALA A 494 -2.69 0.71 -5.00
CA ALA A 494 -3.46 1.90 -4.69
C ALA A 494 -4.96 1.59 -4.80
N GLU A 495 -5.64 1.50 -3.67
CA GLU A 495 -7.11 1.34 -3.57
C GLU A 495 -7.82 2.70 -3.51
N VAL A 496 -7.09 3.77 -3.73
CA VAL A 496 -7.56 5.16 -3.75
C VAL A 496 -7.26 5.80 -5.08
N THR A 497 -7.95 6.90 -5.40
CA THR A 497 -7.63 7.70 -6.59
C THR A 497 -6.38 8.54 -6.31
N ILE A 498 -5.30 8.24 -7.01
CA ILE A 498 -4.10 9.08 -7.06
C ILE A 498 -4.21 9.97 -8.31
N PRO A 499 -4.11 11.30 -8.20
CA PRO A 499 -4.11 12.19 -9.37
C PRO A 499 -3.07 11.75 -10.39
N ALA A 500 -3.33 11.97 -11.69
CA ALA A 500 -2.41 11.58 -12.75
C ALA A 500 -0.98 12.15 -12.54
N LYS A 501 -0.89 13.35 -11.96
CA LYS A 501 0.38 13.98 -11.56
C LYS A 501 1.08 13.28 -10.39
N GLY A 502 0.39 12.50 -9.60
CA GLY A 502 0.89 11.74 -8.44
C GLY A 502 1.30 12.59 -7.24
N TRP A 503 1.98 13.69 -7.48
CA TRP A 503 2.64 14.52 -6.49
C TRP A 503 2.13 15.95 -6.52
N TYR A 504 1.93 16.55 -5.36
CA TYR A 504 1.51 17.95 -5.28
C TYR A 504 2.68 18.88 -5.65
N PRO A 505 2.47 19.88 -6.54
CA PRO A 505 3.60 20.54 -7.22
C PRO A 505 4.34 21.58 -6.39
N THR A 506 3.83 21.98 -5.22
CA THR A 506 4.43 23.10 -4.49
C THR A 506 4.24 23.02 -2.98
N MET A 507 5.24 23.40 -2.23
CA MET A 507 5.21 23.76 -0.82
C MET A 507 6.41 24.63 -0.48
N GLY A 508 7.57 24.07 -0.08
CA GLY A 508 8.77 24.82 0.29
C GLY A 508 10.07 24.20 -0.23
N GLY A 509 10.00 23.01 -0.85
CA GLY A 509 11.16 22.29 -1.38
C GLY A 509 11.10 22.09 -2.89
N LEU A 510 12.23 21.64 -3.44
CA LEU A 510 12.37 21.22 -4.83
C LEU A 510 12.82 19.75 -4.85
N PRO A 511 11.91 18.81 -5.06
CA PRO A 511 12.27 17.40 -5.10
C PRO A 511 13.25 17.11 -6.24
N VAL A 512 14.11 16.12 -6.02
CA VAL A 512 15.09 15.66 -7.02
C VAL A 512 14.75 14.26 -7.54
N LEU A 513 14.03 13.48 -6.72
CA LEU A 513 13.54 12.14 -7.09
C LEU A 513 12.15 11.93 -6.46
N TRP A 514 11.12 11.92 -7.30
CA TRP A 514 9.76 11.63 -6.91
C TRP A 514 9.13 10.73 -7.94
N ALA A 515 9.21 9.43 -7.70
CA ALA A 515 8.85 8.43 -8.67
C ALA A 515 8.01 7.32 -8.03
N ASP A 516 7.21 6.67 -8.86
CA ASP A 516 6.61 5.38 -8.54
C ASP A 516 6.87 4.39 -9.69
N TYR A 517 6.94 3.11 -9.33
CA TYR A 517 7.24 2.02 -10.26
C TYR A 517 6.30 0.85 -9.99
N ASN A 518 5.73 0.29 -11.06
CA ASN A 518 4.85 -0.88 -10.98
C ASN A 518 3.66 -0.69 -10.01
N THR A 519 3.08 0.54 -9.97
CA THR A 519 1.89 0.83 -9.18
C THR A 519 0.67 0.20 -9.84
N MET A 520 -0.14 -0.49 -9.03
CA MET A 520 -1.36 -1.18 -9.44
C MET A 520 -2.57 -0.56 -8.78
N ASP A 521 -3.73 -0.71 -9.40
CA ASP A 521 -5.00 -0.47 -8.73
C ASP A 521 -5.45 -1.68 -7.90
N GLU A 522 -6.57 -1.58 -7.20
CA GLU A 522 -7.17 -2.65 -6.38
C GLU A 522 -7.46 -3.95 -7.14
N ASN A 523 -7.61 -3.88 -8.47
CA ASN A 523 -7.88 -5.03 -9.33
C ASN A 523 -6.60 -5.59 -9.99
N GLY A 524 -5.43 -5.10 -9.60
CA GLY A 524 -4.14 -5.50 -10.16
C GLY A 524 -3.87 -4.93 -11.56
N ASN A 525 -4.63 -3.92 -12.01
CA ASN A 525 -4.31 -3.25 -13.26
C ASN A 525 -3.25 -2.17 -13.02
N PRO A 526 -2.34 -1.96 -13.98
CA PRO A 526 -1.33 -0.92 -13.84
C PRO A 526 -1.96 0.47 -13.85
N VAL A 527 -1.51 1.30 -12.94
CA VAL A 527 -1.74 2.74 -12.97
C VAL A 527 -0.85 3.35 -14.06
N ASP A 528 -1.40 4.30 -14.81
CA ASP A 528 -0.61 5.02 -15.79
C ASP A 528 0.29 6.07 -15.11
N LEU A 529 1.59 5.89 -15.24
CA LEU A 529 2.60 6.75 -14.64
C LEU A 529 3.16 7.81 -15.59
N SER A 530 2.72 7.83 -16.87
CA SER A 530 3.29 8.71 -17.91
C SER A 530 3.03 10.20 -17.66
N GLN A 531 2.05 10.52 -16.80
CA GLN A 531 1.65 11.90 -16.48
C GLN A 531 2.15 12.36 -15.11
N ARG A 532 3.04 11.59 -14.48
CA ARG A 532 3.64 12.02 -13.21
C ARG A 532 4.34 13.36 -13.37
N GLU A 533 4.11 14.27 -12.43
CA GLU A 533 4.72 15.61 -12.45
C GLU A 533 6.24 15.51 -12.37
N ASP A 534 6.94 16.30 -13.18
CA ASP A 534 8.40 16.45 -13.15
C ASP A 534 8.85 17.84 -12.71
N THR A 535 7.96 18.80 -12.72
CA THR A 535 8.28 20.21 -12.50
C THR A 535 7.61 20.74 -11.24
N TYR A 536 8.42 21.18 -10.30
CA TYR A 536 8.01 21.65 -8.98
C TYR A 536 8.44 23.07 -8.76
N TYR A 537 7.79 23.78 -7.82
CA TYR A 537 8.18 25.13 -7.48
C TYR A 537 7.92 25.45 -6.01
N TYR A 538 8.67 26.41 -5.48
CA TYR A 538 8.29 27.09 -4.25
C TYR A 538 8.21 28.60 -4.50
N ILE A 539 7.59 29.32 -3.57
CA ILE A 539 7.44 30.75 -3.64
C ILE A 539 8.49 31.38 -2.73
N GLU A 540 9.49 32.03 -3.33
CA GLU A 540 10.50 32.81 -2.60
C GLU A 540 9.95 34.20 -2.28
N ASN A 541 10.28 34.73 -1.09
CA ASN A 541 9.83 36.03 -0.60
C ASN A 541 8.30 36.21 -0.59
N LYS A 542 7.57 35.14 -0.26
CA LYS A 542 6.09 35.10 -0.29
C LYS A 542 5.49 36.29 0.49
N GLY A 543 4.55 37.00 -0.16
CA GLY A 543 3.85 38.15 0.42
C GLY A 543 4.63 39.46 0.37
N THR A 544 5.79 39.53 -0.32
CA THR A 544 6.58 40.76 -0.53
C THR A 544 6.53 41.21 -1.98
N ALA A 545 7.06 42.42 -2.27
CA ALA A 545 7.15 42.93 -3.64
C ALA A 545 8.09 42.11 -4.54
N ASP A 546 9.03 41.37 -3.94
CA ASP A 546 10.02 40.52 -4.62
C ASP A 546 9.60 39.05 -4.68
N GLU A 547 8.30 38.76 -4.50
CA GLU A 547 7.77 37.40 -4.59
C GLU A 547 8.02 36.82 -5.97
N LYS A 548 8.61 35.64 -6.00
CA LYS A 548 8.84 34.92 -7.26
C LYS A 548 8.72 33.39 -7.06
N LYS A 549 8.33 32.70 -8.12
CA LYS A 549 8.39 31.23 -8.20
C LYS A 549 9.78 30.77 -8.58
N VAL A 550 10.32 29.86 -7.80
CA VAL A 550 11.58 29.16 -8.10
C VAL A 550 11.24 27.74 -8.50
N TYR A 551 11.63 27.34 -9.70
CA TYR A 551 11.30 26.04 -10.29
C TYR A 551 12.47 25.08 -10.24
N GLY A 552 12.16 23.79 -10.12
CA GLY A 552 13.09 22.68 -10.22
C GLY A 552 12.44 21.48 -10.90
N LYS A 553 13.27 20.55 -11.36
CA LYS A 553 12.81 19.28 -11.93
C LYS A 553 13.24 18.12 -11.07
N ALA A 554 12.33 17.15 -10.90
CA ALA A 554 12.60 15.88 -10.29
C ALA A 554 12.60 14.76 -11.33
N LYS A 555 13.39 13.73 -11.10
CA LYS A 555 13.19 12.45 -11.77
C LYS A 555 11.87 11.86 -11.30
N ASN A 556 10.94 11.59 -12.22
CA ASN A 556 9.57 11.16 -11.93
C ASN A 556 9.28 9.71 -12.37
N TYR A 557 10.28 8.96 -12.77
CA TYR A 557 10.17 7.56 -13.16
C TYR A 557 11.41 6.78 -12.73
N LEU A 558 11.23 5.46 -12.59
CA LEU A 558 12.33 4.49 -12.44
C LEU A 558 12.32 3.53 -13.62
N THR A 559 13.50 3.17 -14.12
CA THR A 559 13.64 1.98 -14.97
C THR A 559 13.52 0.71 -14.10
N ALA A 560 13.37 -0.44 -14.74
CA ALA A 560 13.32 -1.71 -14.00
C ALA A 560 14.64 -1.98 -13.25
N GLU A 561 15.78 -1.68 -13.90
CA GLU A 561 17.12 -1.81 -13.33
C GLU A 561 17.31 -0.89 -12.11
N GLU A 562 16.80 0.32 -12.18
CA GLU A 562 16.85 1.25 -11.05
C GLU A 562 15.95 0.79 -9.90
N ALA A 563 14.72 0.34 -10.21
CA ALA A 563 13.81 -0.17 -9.19
C ALA A 563 14.40 -1.39 -8.46
N ALA A 564 15.11 -2.27 -9.16
CA ALA A 564 15.78 -3.43 -8.59
C ALA A 564 16.89 -3.08 -7.59
N GLN A 565 17.44 -1.86 -7.63
CA GLN A 565 18.46 -1.41 -6.68
C GLN A 565 17.92 -1.05 -5.29
N TYR A 566 16.60 -0.86 -5.16
CA TYR A 566 15.98 -0.49 -3.88
C TYR A 566 15.78 -1.71 -2.97
N THR A 567 16.87 -2.39 -2.62
CA THR A 567 16.86 -3.48 -1.65
C THR A 567 17.11 -2.94 -0.22
N VAL A 568 16.65 -3.66 0.81
CA VAL A 568 16.92 -3.31 2.21
C VAL A 568 18.42 -3.11 2.45
N LYS A 569 19.25 -4.00 1.88
CA LYS A 569 20.72 -3.94 1.98
C LYS A 569 21.29 -2.67 1.38
N ASN A 570 20.88 -2.30 0.17
CA ASN A 570 21.41 -1.12 -0.52
C ASN A 570 20.97 0.17 0.18
N VAL A 571 19.69 0.25 0.56
CA VAL A 571 19.12 1.47 1.16
C VAL A 571 19.55 1.68 2.61
N LEU A 572 19.61 0.61 3.40
CA LEU A 572 19.84 0.69 4.84
C LEU A 572 21.22 0.18 5.29
N GLY A 573 21.95 -0.54 4.44
CA GLY A 573 23.26 -1.11 4.82
C GLY A 573 24.28 -0.07 5.27
N GLY A 574 24.30 1.07 4.61
CA GLY A 574 25.23 2.16 4.97
C GLY A 574 26.70 1.69 5.01
N LYS A 575 27.51 2.39 5.82
CA LYS A 575 28.94 2.04 6.00
C LYS A 575 29.20 0.94 7.00
N ASP A 576 28.21 0.66 7.86
CA ASP A 576 28.28 -0.32 8.95
C ASP A 576 27.63 -1.66 8.58
N ASN A 577 27.15 -1.81 7.34
CA ASN A 577 26.46 -2.99 6.82
C ASN A 577 25.28 -3.41 7.71
N TRP A 578 24.49 -2.43 8.20
CA TRP A 578 23.34 -2.71 9.03
C TRP A 578 22.32 -3.59 8.29
N GLN A 579 21.89 -4.68 8.92
CA GLN A 579 20.96 -5.66 8.37
C GLN A 579 19.72 -5.76 9.26
N PRO A 580 18.76 -4.86 9.15
CA PRO A 580 17.56 -4.85 10.00
C PRO A 580 16.67 -6.07 9.79
N ALA A 581 16.75 -6.76 8.66
CA ALA A 581 15.93 -7.93 8.38
C ALA A 581 16.08 -9.03 9.44
N ILE A 582 17.30 -9.25 9.98
CA ILE A 582 17.52 -10.23 11.04
C ILE A 582 16.74 -9.89 12.33
N ILE A 583 16.54 -8.60 12.61
CA ILE A 583 15.82 -8.12 13.79
C ILE A 583 14.34 -8.49 13.69
N THR A 584 13.80 -8.53 12.48
CA THR A 584 12.39 -8.84 12.21
C THR A 584 12.11 -10.34 12.02
N GLU A 585 13.13 -11.21 12.05
CA GLU A 585 12.93 -12.66 11.97
C GLU A 585 12.13 -13.16 13.17
N SER A 586 11.32 -14.17 12.97
CA SER A 586 10.55 -14.83 14.02
C SER A 586 11.10 -16.24 14.30
N CYS A 587 10.74 -16.82 15.43
CA CYS A 587 10.85 -18.26 15.64
C CYS A 587 9.70 -18.99 14.95
N ALA A 588 9.88 -20.29 14.71
CA ALA A 588 8.75 -21.15 14.38
C ALA A 588 7.75 -21.18 15.54
N ALA A 589 6.46 -21.40 15.22
CA ALA A 589 5.47 -21.64 16.27
C ALA A 589 5.82 -22.94 17.04
N PRO A 590 5.66 -22.97 18.37
CA PRO A 590 5.77 -24.23 19.12
C PRO A 590 4.70 -25.22 18.64
N VAL A 591 5.03 -26.51 18.66
CA VAL A 591 4.04 -27.58 18.48
C VAL A 591 3.66 -28.10 19.85
N ALA A 592 2.79 -27.36 20.54
CA ALA A 592 2.37 -27.67 21.90
C ALA A 592 1.23 -28.70 21.91
N THR A 593 1.29 -29.65 22.82
CA THR A 593 0.28 -30.69 23.01
C THR A 593 -0.14 -30.80 24.46
N LEU A 594 -1.45 -30.94 24.68
CA LEU A 594 -2.02 -31.28 25.98
C LEU A 594 -2.02 -32.80 26.14
N ASN A 595 -1.47 -33.31 27.24
CA ASN A 595 -1.44 -34.74 27.49
C ASN A 595 -2.82 -35.34 27.76
N SER A 596 -2.93 -36.66 27.75
CA SER A 596 -4.22 -37.40 27.82
C SER A 596 -4.99 -37.16 29.10
N ASP A 597 -4.35 -36.93 30.23
CA ASP A 597 -4.97 -36.64 31.53
C ASP A 597 -5.24 -35.13 31.73
N LYS A 598 -4.90 -34.30 30.72
CA LYS A 598 -5.08 -32.83 30.70
C LYS A 598 -4.37 -32.11 31.86
N SER A 599 -3.33 -32.64 32.37
CA SER A 599 -2.55 -32.06 33.47
C SER A 599 -1.29 -31.32 33.05
N THR A 600 -0.83 -31.53 31.79
CA THR A 600 0.46 -30.98 31.32
C THR A 600 0.35 -30.63 29.84
N ILE A 601 0.85 -29.44 29.49
CA ILE A 601 1.13 -29.02 28.11
C ILE A 601 2.64 -29.09 27.92
N SER A 602 3.08 -29.69 26.81
CA SER A 602 4.49 -29.82 26.47
C SER A 602 4.71 -29.59 24.97
N TRP A 603 5.95 -29.19 24.64
CA TRP A 603 6.40 -28.96 23.25
C TRP A 603 7.90 -29.27 23.15
N GLU A 604 8.39 -29.46 21.93
CA GLU A 604 9.80 -29.53 21.63
C GLU A 604 10.45 -28.15 21.66
N ALA A 605 11.73 -28.07 21.99
CA ALA A 605 12.48 -26.82 21.98
C ALA A 605 12.48 -26.20 20.58
N VAL A 606 12.02 -24.95 20.49
CA VAL A 606 11.97 -24.21 19.24
C VAL A 606 13.35 -23.60 18.98
N PRO A 607 13.95 -23.82 17.81
CA PRO A 607 15.21 -23.18 17.44
C PRO A 607 15.15 -21.66 17.56
N TYR A 608 16.21 -21.05 18.08
CA TYR A 608 16.36 -19.61 18.29
C TYR A 608 15.40 -18.99 19.32
N ALA A 609 14.60 -19.79 20.02
CA ALA A 609 13.80 -19.30 21.13
C ALA A 609 14.67 -19.04 22.37
N ILE A 610 14.43 -17.91 23.04
CA ILE A 610 15.00 -17.58 24.35
C ILE A 610 14.08 -18.02 25.50
N CYS A 611 12.78 -17.96 25.30
CA CYS A 611 11.75 -18.38 26.23
C CYS A 611 10.41 -18.60 25.50
N TYR A 612 9.40 -18.97 26.28
CA TYR A 612 8.03 -19.14 25.82
C TYR A 612 7.10 -18.23 26.61
N VAL A 613 6.13 -17.66 25.89
CA VAL A 613 5.06 -16.85 26.45
C VAL A 613 3.77 -17.67 26.38
N ILE A 614 3.16 -17.88 27.52
CA ILE A 614 1.93 -18.65 27.66
C ILE A 614 0.80 -17.69 28.05
N VAL A 615 -0.24 -17.64 27.23
CA VAL A 615 -1.44 -16.85 27.50
C VAL A 615 -2.55 -17.81 27.89
N LYS A 616 -2.92 -17.82 29.18
CA LYS A 616 -3.98 -18.62 29.74
C LYS A 616 -5.27 -17.80 29.80
N ASN A 617 -6.38 -18.41 29.34
CA ASN A 617 -7.70 -17.78 29.32
C ASN A 617 -7.74 -16.40 28.62
N GLY A 618 -6.84 -16.18 27.67
CA GLY A 618 -6.75 -14.94 26.89
C GLY A 618 -6.13 -13.72 27.60
N SER A 619 -5.85 -13.80 28.89
CA SER A 619 -5.38 -12.64 29.67
C SER A 619 -4.23 -12.92 30.67
N ASP A 620 -4.18 -14.10 31.28
CA ASP A 620 -3.10 -14.44 32.22
C ASP A 620 -1.85 -14.83 31.44
N VAL A 621 -0.82 -13.99 31.51
CA VAL A 621 0.43 -14.14 30.74
C VAL A 621 1.54 -14.63 31.67
N GLN A 622 2.12 -15.76 31.30
CA GLN A 622 3.22 -16.42 32.02
C GLN A 622 4.44 -16.58 31.10
N PHE A 623 5.61 -16.61 31.69
CA PHE A 623 6.88 -16.76 30.98
C PHE A 623 7.66 -17.94 31.51
N THR A 624 8.26 -18.74 30.63
CA THR A 624 9.09 -19.87 31.01
C THR A 624 10.20 -20.13 30.00
N THR A 625 11.33 -20.64 30.47
CA THR A 625 12.37 -21.22 29.62
C THR A 625 12.22 -22.72 29.46
N ASP A 626 11.31 -23.34 30.21
CA ASP A 626 10.99 -24.76 30.10
C ASP A 626 10.12 -25.04 28.90
N THR A 627 10.13 -26.27 28.41
CA THR A 627 9.30 -26.76 27.31
C THR A 627 8.04 -27.51 27.78
N LYS A 628 7.58 -27.22 28.99
CA LYS A 628 6.36 -27.76 29.56
C LYS A 628 5.79 -26.88 30.67
N ILE A 629 4.49 -26.94 30.85
CA ILE A 629 3.77 -26.29 31.95
C ILE A 629 2.71 -27.22 32.51
N VAL A 630 2.29 -26.97 33.74
CA VAL A 630 1.11 -27.61 34.34
C VAL A 630 -0.13 -26.98 33.77
N ALA A 631 -1.05 -27.82 33.30
CA ALA A 631 -2.34 -27.37 32.79
C ALA A 631 -3.42 -27.41 33.89
N GLU A 632 -4.28 -26.42 33.91
CA GLU A 632 -5.45 -26.36 34.79
C GLU A 632 -6.72 -26.84 34.04
N ALA A 633 -7.52 -27.64 34.70
CA ALA A 633 -8.73 -28.19 34.12
C ALA A 633 -9.70 -27.07 33.69
N GLY A 634 -10.11 -27.07 32.43
CA GLY A 634 -11.05 -26.09 31.86
C GLY A 634 -10.43 -24.76 31.42
N ALA A 635 -9.13 -24.56 31.63
CA ALA A 635 -8.44 -23.38 31.09
C ALA A 635 -8.04 -23.56 29.63
N THR A 636 -8.03 -22.49 28.87
CA THR A 636 -7.51 -22.43 27.50
C THR A 636 -6.10 -21.87 27.49
N TYR A 637 -5.29 -22.28 26.52
CA TYR A 637 -3.90 -21.88 26.43
C TYR A 637 -3.51 -21.52 24.99
N MET A 638 -2.65 -20.50 24.88
CA MET A 638 -1.87 -20.20 23.68
C MET A 638 -0.40 -20.17 24.07
N VAL A 639 0.46 -20.83 23.32
CA VAL A 639 1.90 -20.90 23.55
C VAL A 639 2.62 -20.25 22.39
N TYR A 640 3.51 -19.31 22.71
CA TYR A 640 4.36 -18.59 21.76
C TYR A 640 5.83 -18.83 22.08
N ALA A 641 6.69 -18.88 21.08
CA ALA A 641 8.13 -18.81 21.26
C ALA A 641 8.59 -17.36 21.08
N ALA A 642 9.47 -16.88 21.93
CA ALA A 642 10.11 -15.56 21.82
C ALA A 642 11.55 -15.71 21.33
N ASN A 643 11.93 -14.95 20.30
CA ASN A 643 13.27 -14.98 19.72
C ASN A 643 14.27 -14.10 20.52
N GLU A 644 15.53 -14.02 20.07
CA GLU A 644 16.60 -13.24 20.69
C GLU A 644 16.34 -11.72 20.72
N GLN A 645 15.43 -11.23 19.90
CA GLN A 645 14.98 -9.83 19.89
C GLN A 645 13.74 -9.61 20.77
N GLY A 646 13.19 -10.68 21.33
CA GLY A 646 11.95 -10.68 22.12
C GLY A 646 10.68 -10.88 21.31
N GLY A 647 10.73 -10.80 19.98
CA GLY A 647 9.57 -10.93 19.11
C GLY A 647 8.92 -12.31 19.19
N LEU A 648 7.57 -12.33 19.15
CA LEU A 648 6.77 -13.54 19.30
C LEU A 648 6.63 -14.29 17.97
N SER A 649 6.60 -15.62 18.05
CA SER A 649 6.14 -16.49 16.95
C SER A 649 4.62 -16.43 16.79
N ALA A 650 4.08 -17.10 15.78
CA ALA A 650 2.67 -17.46 15.78
C ALA A 650 2.33 -18.30 17.01
N GLY A 651 1.10 -18.15 17.53
CA GLY A 651 0.63 -18.89 18.70
C GLY A 651 0.19 -20.31 18.34
N CYS A 652 0.44 -21.24 19.27
CA CYS A 652 -0.09 -22.61 19.22
C CYS A 652 -1.13 -22.83 20.29
N ASN A 653 -2.31 -23.34 19.89
CA ASN A 653 -3.34 -23.79 20.81
C ASN A 653 -3.19 -25.32 21.01
N PRO A 654 -2.79 -25.81 22.19
CA PRO A 654 -2.56 -27.24 22.45
C PRO A 654 -3.85 -28.09 22.47
N ASP A 655 -5.02 -27.47 22.59
CA ASP A 655 -6.32 -28.17 22.57
C ASP A 655 -6.91 -28.33 21.15
N ALA A 656 -6.31 -27.72 20.13
CA ALA A 656 -6.79 -27.81 18.76
C ALA A 656 -6.51 -29.19 18.17
N THR A 657 -7.47 -30.09 18.24
CA THR A 657 -7.44 -31.37 17.56
C THR A 657 -7.68 -31.20 16.05
N GLY A 658 -6.61 -31.22 15.28
CA GLY A 658 -6.64 -31.27 13.81
C GLY A 658 -6.41 -29.91 13.14
N ILE A 659 -5.59 -29.97 12.09
CA ILE A 659 -5.23 -28.90 11.14
C ILE A 659 -4.93 -27.57 11.82
N GLN A 660 -3.69 -27.39 12.24
CA GLN A 660 -3.15 -26.07 12.55
C GLN A 660 -3.32 -25.22 11.27
N PRO A 661 -3.96 -24.05 11.33
CA PRO A 661 -3.90 -23.15 10.20
C PRO A 661 -2.42 -22.78 10.02
N ILE A 662 -1.84 -23.14 8.89
CA ILE A 662 -0.58 -22.56 8.45
C ILE A 662 -0.95 -21.12 8.07
N ILE A 663 -0.97 -20.25 9.06
CA ILE A 663 -1.02 -18.82 8.80
C ILE A 663 0.43 -18.46 8.47
N SER A 664 0.76 -18.47 7.16
CA SER A 664 1.93 -17.75 6.70
C SER A 664 1.70 -16.28 7.08
N SER A 665 2.72 -15.58 7.52
CA SER A 665 2.69 -14.16 7.87
C SER A 665 2.17 -13.25 6.73
N ASP A 666 1.99 -13.80 5.54
CA ASP A 666 1.56 -13.12 4.33
C ASP A 666 0.11 -13.42 3.92
N ALA A 667 -0.63 -14.24 4.68
CA ALA A 667 -2.03 -14.49 4.39
C ALA A 667 -2.90 -13.40 5.02
N GLN A 668 -3.29 -12.41 4.23
CA GLN A 668 -4.43 -11.56 4.57
C GLN A 668 -5.69 -12.43 4.60
N VAL A 669 -6.27 -12.64 5.77
CA VAL A 669 -7.61 -13.23 5.89
C VAL A 669 -8.62 -12.21 5.40
N VAL A 670 -9.06 -12.33 4.16
CA VAL A 670 -10.05 -11.42 3.55
C VAL A 670 -11.47 -11.70 4.09
N ALA A 671 -11.79 -12.91 4.43
CA ALA A 671 -13.00 -13.30 5.19
C ALA A 671 -12.94 -14.78 5.60
N ILE A 672 -13.46 -15.12 6.76
CA ILE A 672 -13.74 -16.51 7.16
C ILE A 672 -15.24 -16.70 7.16
N TYR A 673 -15.75 -17.55 6.26
CA TYR A 673 -17.14 -17.97 6.28
C TYR A 673 -17.24 -19.32 7.02
N SER A 674 -18.09 -19.39 8.04
CA SER A 674 -18.42 -20.68 8.65
C SER A 674 -19.28 -21.50 7.70
N VAL A 675 -19.08 -22.81 7.68
CA VAL A 675 -19.83 -23.75 6.83
C VAL A 675 -21.33 -23.76 7.14
N ASN A 676 -21.77 -23.10 8.23
CA ASN A 676 -23.14 -23.03 8.70
C ASN A 676 -23.86 -21.70 8.48
N GLY A 677 -23.27 -20.76 7.70
CA GLY A 677 -23.97 -19.57 7.22
C GLY A 677 -24.49 -18.59 8.29
N ILE A 678 -23.90 -18.58 9.47
CA ILE A 678 -24.21 -17.59 10.52
C ILE A 678 -22.97 -16.72 10.73
N GLN A 679 -23.22 -15.41 10.65
CA GLN A 679 -22.24 -14.34 10.75
C GLN A 679 -21.35 -14.42 11.99
#